data_2cc4a35cc675a198ddba6bcf5d7160a7
#
_entry.id   2cc4a35cc675a198ddba6bcf5d7160a7
#
_cell.length_a   1.000
_cell.length_b   1.000
_cell.length_c   1.000
_cell.angle_alpha   90.00
_cell.angle_beta   90.00
_cell.angle_gamma   90.00
#
_symmetry.space_group_name_H-M   'P 1'
#
loop_
_entity.id
_entity.type
_entity.pdbx_description
1 polymer ?
#
loop_
_entity_poly.entity_id
_entity_poly.type
_entity_poly.pdbx_seq_one_letter_code
_entity_poly.pdbx_strand_id
1 'polypeptide(L)'
;MTKRIPRNVILISAVGAAFVLLAGGREVVSFLADWLFFREVGFETIFTKTVEAKLLTGFSFGVITFLILFVNFFIAGKHKLPLGVANPIWENIPQLQHIDLNRVMNGVSLLVALAGSLIAFSVGTQYWDQALLFLNSTPAGLADPLFGRDISFFLFRYPFIDALNTTVRSLLVLAAVLVSAIYLLRGGLVISNRFISAAPLMKRHLGVLVSLFLLSLGYSFFLDRYGLLFSEHGVLYGASYTDVHVRLVMLAVMAVLAIATAIVISLFATHRSLSVPLIALLAFAAFYFLGLKVYPAAIQNFKVSPNESVLEQPYIANHIKFTRFGYGLENIEMQPFAADKQLAFADIRKNLPTIQNIRLWDEEPLLKTYSQLQQIRTYYHFRDVDNDRYTVNGDYRQVMLSPRELSYADLPGKSWINERLVFTHGFGLALGPVSGITKEGLPELYIKDIPPTSSAGPRVTRPEIYFGESPNDYVIVNTKTKEFSYPTTKENVYTVYSGRGGVRLTSVLSRLLYAAYFGNFNIFLSSEVTNESRILYNRTILQRVMKIAPFLTYDPDPYMVIRDDGKLSWIIDAYTESSNLPYSKPLQGGANYLRNSVKVVVDAYDGSVVFYVVDQKDIMAKTYAAIFPTLFKPVTEMPNDLRRHIRYPRALLQIQAQMFKTFHMTDPAVFYNKEDLWEVPSYRQRVMEPYYQIMRLPGHQSEEFILLLPFTPSKRDNLAAWMAARCDGDHYGQIIVYTFPRDRLVFGPRQIDARIDQDAYISQQLTLWGQHGSDVIRGSLIIVPIE
;
A
#
# COMPACT_ATOMS: atom_id res chain seq x y z
N MET A 1 -57.29 -21.70 -19.63
CA MET A 1 -56.52 -21.02 -20.69
C MET A 1 -55.10 -20.71 -20.18
N THR A 2 -54.14 -21.57 -20.49
CA THR A 2 -52.73 -21.39 -20.17
C THR A 2 -52.14 -20.38 -21.14
N LYS A 3 -51.81 -19.15 -20.63
CA LYS A 3 -51.10 -18.13 -21.41
C LYS A 3 -49.72 -18.68 -21.81
N ARG A 4 -49.52 -19.02 -23.07
CA ARG A 4 -48.19 -19.38 -23.62
C ARG A 4 -47.27 -18.17 -23.48
N ILE A 5 -46.18 -18.34 -22.74
CA ILE A 5 -45.12 -17.34 -22.61
C ILE A 5 -44.53 -17.05 -24.02
N PRO A 6 -44.40 -15.79 -24.44
CA PRO A 6 -43.87 -15.47 -25.77
C PRO A 6 -42.43 -16.00 -25.92
N ARG A 7 -42.16 -16.60 -27.09
CA ARG A 7 -40.88 -17.24 -27.40
C ARG A 7 -39.66 -16.32 -27.19
N ASN A 8 -39.87 -15.01 -27.41
CA ASN A 8 -38.85 -13.96 -27.16
C ASN A 8 -38.55 -13.78 -25.67
N VAL A 9 -39.52 -13.93 -24.78
CA VAL A 9 -39.32 -13.84 -23.31
C VAL A 9 -38.50 -15.05 -22.82
N ILE A 10 -38.78 -16.24 -23.37
CA ILE A 10 -38.02 -17.46 -23.06
C ILE A 10 -36.56 -17.30 -23.53
N LEU A 11 -36.37 -16.78 -24.75
CA LEU A 11 -35.02 -16.55 -25.31
C LEU A 11 -34.23 -15.54 -24.51
N ILE A 12 -34.84 -14.38 -24.16
CA ILE A 12 -34.21 -13.33 -23.33
C ILE A 12 -33.88 -13.87 -21.93
N SER A 13 -34.80 -14.65 -21.32
CA SER A 13 -34.56 -15.29 -20.04
C SER A 13 -33.46 -16.33 -20.09
N ALA A 14 -33.39 -17.12 -21.18
CA ALA A 14 -32.32 -18.10 -21.37
C ALA A 14 -30.95 -17.44 -21.61
N VAL A 15 -30.91 -16.37 -22.41
CA VAL A 15 -29.66 -15.57 -22.60
C VAL A 15 -29.23 -14.89 -21.30
N GLY A 16 -30.19 -14.32 -20.55
CA GLY A 16 -29.93 -13.74 -19.25
C GLY A 16 -29.42 -14.78 -18.23
N ALA A 17 -30.04 -15.94 -18.18
CA ALA A 17 -29.59 -17.03 -17.31
C ALA A 17 -28.20 -17.57 -17.74
N ALA A 18 -27.93 -17.68 -19.03
CA ALA A 18 -26.62 -18.07 -19.55
C ALA A 18 -25.54 -17.03 -19.22
N PHE A 19 -25.85 -15.74 -19.31
CA PHE A 19 -24.94 -14.66 -18.92
C PHE A 19 -24.65 -14.69 -17.42
N VAL A 20 -25.66 -14.86 -16.57
CA VAL A 20 -25.50 -15.00 -15.11
C VAL A 20 -24.69 -16.25 -14.75
N LEU A 21 -24.91 -17.36 -15.44
CA LEU A 21 -24.16 -18.60 -15.25
C LEU A 21 -22.70 -18.46 -15.71
N LEU A 22 -22.44 -17.76 -16.81
CA LEU A 22 -21.07 -17.55 -17.31
C LEU A 22 -20.30 -16.54 -16.42
N ALA A 23 -20.91 -15.42 -16.05
CA ALA A 23 -20.29 -14.45 -15.16
C ALA A 23 -20.13 -14.99 -13.74
N GLY A 24 -21.19 -15.61 -13.17
CA GLY A 24 -21.12 -16.22 -11.84
C GLY A 24 -20.23 -17.46 -11.79
N GLY A 25 -20.14 -18.20 -12.90
CA GLY A 25 -19.25 -19.37 -12.99
C GLY A 25 -17.78 -19.01 -12.86
N ARG A 26 -17.35 -17.90 -13.46
CA ARG A 26 -15.98 -17.40 -13.33
C ARG A 26 -15.65 -17.03 -11.89
N GLU A 27 -16.56 -16.34 -11.19
CA GLU A 27 -16.38 -15.96 -9.79
C GLU A 27 -16.30 -17.19 -8.87
N VAL A 28 -17.13 -18.21 -9.12
CA VAL A 28 -17.09 -19.48 -8.36
C VAL A 28 -15.76 -20.21 -8.60
N VAL A 29 -15.29 -20.28 -9.84
CA VAL A 29 -14.00 -20.89 -10.20
C VAL A 29 -12.85 -20.14 -9.50
N SER A 30 -12.86 -18.80 -9.54
CA SER A 30 -11.86 -17.98 -8.86
C SER A 30 -11.89 -18.18 -7.34
N PHE A 31 -13.08 -18.17 -6.74
CA PHE A 31 -13.26 -18.42 -5.30
C PHE A 31 -12.71 -19.78 -4.86
N LEU A 32 -13.01 -20.85 -5.62
CA LEU A 32 -12.52 -22.20 -5.30
C LEU A 32 -11.00 -22.30 -5.47
N ALA A 33 -10.44 -21.70 -6.54
CA ALA A 33 -8.99 -21.67 -6.73
C ALA A 33 -8.28 -20.88 -5.61
N ASP A 34 -8.87 -19.75 -5.18
CA ASP A 34 -8.35 -18.96 -4.08
C ASP A 34 -8.43 -19.71 -2.74
N TRP A 35 -9.54 -20.38 -2.47
CA TRP A 35 -9.65 -21.21 -1.27
C TRP A 35 -8.62 -22.33 -1.22
N LEU A 36 -8.39 -23.03 -2.37
CA LEU A 36 -7.36 -24.07 -2.47
C LEU A 36 -5.95 -23.49 -2.31
N PHE A 37 -5.70 -22.28 -2.78
CA PHE A 37 -4.44 -21.57 -2.55
C PHE A 37 -4.21 -21.28 -1.07
N PHE A 38 -5.19 -20.70 -0.38
CA PHE A 38 -5.06 -20.38 1.04
C PHE A 38 -4.90 -21.63 1.91
N ARG A 39 -5.49 -22.74 1.50
CA ARG A 39 -5.30 -24.05 2.12
C ARG A 39 -3.91 -24.61 1.87
N GLU A 40 -3.36 -24.45 0.66
CA GLU A 40 -2.00 -24.83 0.31
C GLU A 40 -0.95 -24.11 1.14
N VAL A 41 -1.11 -22.79 1.31
CA VAL A 41 -0.17 -21.98 2.09
C VAL A 41 -0.41 -22.02 3.60
N GLY A 42 -1.47 -22.69 4.08
CA GLY A 42 -1.78 -22.84 5.50
C GLY A 42 -2.50 -21.64 6.12
N PHE A 43 -3.09 -20.75 5.33
CA PHE A 43 -3.78 -19.53 5.77
C PHE A 43 -5.30 -19.56 5.50
N GLU A 44 -5.92 -20.73 5.58
CA GLU A 44 -7.37 -20.90 5.35
C GLU A 44 -8.24 -20.03 6.28
N THR A 45 -7.81 -19.85 7.54
CA THR A 45 -8.51 -19.01 8.52
C THR A 45 -8.54 -17.54 8.11
N ILE A 46 -7.51 -17.04 7.42
CA ILE A 46 -7.44 -15.66 6.94
C ILE A 46 -8.43 -15.47 5.79
N PHE A 47 -8.45 -16.42 4.86
CA PHE A 47 -9.39 -16.41 3.74
C PHE A 47 -10.84 -16.39 4.23
N THR A 48 -11.21 -17.32 5.12
CA THR A 48 -12.58 -17.43 5.63
C THR A 48 -12.99 -16.16 6.37
N LYS A 49 -12.14 -15.63 7.26
CA LYS A 49 -12.43 -14.39 8.00
C LYS A 49 -12.57 -13.19 7.07
N THR A 50 -11.72 -13.08 6.05
CA THR A 50 -11.81 -12.01 5.05
C THR A 50 -13.10 -12.11 4.24
N VAL A 51 -13.50 -13.32 3.81
CA VAL A 51 -14.75 -13.55 3.08
C VAL A 51 -15.95 -13.26 3.97
N GLU A 52 -15.96 -13.73 5.19
CA GLU A 52 -17.02 -13.43 6.17
C GLU A 52 -17.17 -11.92 6.41
N ALA A 53 -16.06 -11.21 6.61
CA ALA A 53 -16.08 -9.76 6.79
C ALA A 53 -16.62 -9.04 5.55
N LYS A 54 -16.19 -9.43 4.34
CA LYS A 54 -16.70 -8.88 3.07
C LYS A 54 -18.20 -9.15 2.90
N LEU A 55 -18.65 -10.35 3.19
CA LEU A 55 -20.08 -10.68 3.10
C LEU A 55 -20.89 -9.91 4.15
N LEU A 56 -20.44 -9.85 5.40
CA LEU A 56 -21.14 -9.14 6.47
C LEU A 56 -21.28 -7.65 6.17
N THR A 57 -20.20 -6.98 5.76
CA THR A 57 -20.24 -5.56 5.40
C THR A 57 -21.09 -5.34 4.14
N GLY A 58 -20.92 -6.17 3.11
CA GLY A 58 -21.73 -6.10 1.89
C GLY A 58 -23.22 -6.27 2.17
N PHE A 59 -23.63 -7.30 2.92
CA PHE A 59 -25.03 -7.50 3.31
C PHE A 59 -25.57 -6.37 4.16
N SER A 60 -24.78 -5.84 5.11
CA SER A 60 -25.21 -4.73 5.94
C SER A 60 -25.54 -3.49 5.10
N PHE A 61 -24.65 -3.11 4.19
CA PHE A 61 -24.87 -1.98 3.27
C PHE A 61 -26.02 -2.24 2.30
N GLY A 62 -26.09 -3.45 1.72
CA GLY A 62 -27.17 -3.85 0.80
C GLY A 62 -28.54 -3.82 1.47
N VAL A 63 -28.69 -4.41 2.64
CA VAL A 63 -29.97 -4.45 3.39
C VAL A 63 -30.41 -3.05 3.83
N ILE A 64 -29.48 -2.25 4.38
CA ILE A 64 -29.79 -0.86 4.77
C ILE A 64 -30.26 -0.06 3.56
N THR A 65 -29.59 -0.15 2.43
CA THR A 65 -29.97 0.53 1.19
C THR A 65 -31.32 0.05 0.68
N PHE A 66 -31.55 -1.26 0.67
CA PHE A 66 -32.83 -1.82 0.27
C PHE A 66 -33.97 -1.29 1.14
N LEU A 67 -33.81 -1.33 2.46
CA LEU A 67 -34.83 -0.86 3.39
C LEU A 67 -35.10 0.64 3.21
N ILE A 68 -34.08 1.47 3.08
CA ILE A 68 -34.25 2.90 2.86
C ILE A 68 -35.01 3.15 1.56
N LEU A 69 -34.59 2.57 0.44
CA LEU A 69 -35.24 2.77 -0.85
C LEU A 69 -36.65 2.18 -0.87
N PHE A 70 -36.83 0.95 -0.42
CA PHE A 70 -38.11 0.24 -0.43
C PHE A 70 -39.17 0.94 0.41
N VAL A 71 -38.84 1.34 1.65
CA VAL A 71 -39.76 2.06 2.53
C VAL A 71 -40.18 3.40 1.90
N ASN A 72 -39.24 4.16 1.36
CA ASN A 72 -39.52 5.41 0.69
C ASN A 72 -40.35 5.25 -0.58
N PHE A 73 -40.07 4.25 -1.39
CA PHE A 73 -40.88 3.94 -2.60
C PHE A 73 -42.30 3.44 -2.24
N PHE A 74 -42.38 2.64 -1.16
CA PHE A 74 -43.68 2.19 -0.66
C PHE A 74 -44.57 3.37 -0.18
N ILE A 75 -43.96 4.32 0.55
CA ILE A 75 -44.66 5.54 0.97
C ILE A 75 -45.07 6.37 -0.24
N ALA A 76 -44.18 6.62 -1.18
CA ALA A 76 -44.49 7.35 -2.42
C ALA A 76 -45.53 6.61 -3.29
N GLY A 77 -45.54 5.29 -3.22
CA GLY A 77 -46.50 4.40 -3.90
C GLY A 77 -47.95 4.56 -3.42
N LYS A 78 -48.18 5.06 -2.17
CA LYS A 78 -49.50 5.35 -1.64
C LYS A 78 -50.20 6.53 -2.35
N HIS A 79 -49.43 7.39 -3.00
CA HIS A 79 -49.99 8.45 -3.85
C HIS A 79 -50.40 7.83 -5.20
N LYS A 80 -51.70 7.56 -5.35
CA LYS A 80 -52.23 6.97 -6.59
C LYS A 80 -52.50 8.06 -7.61
N LEU A 81 -52.31 7.78 -8.89
CA LEU A 81 -52.78 8.61 -9.98
C LEU A 81 -54.31 8.75 -9.90
N PRO A 82 -54.88 9.98 -9.93
CA PRO A 82 -56.31 10.16 -9.99
C PRO A 82 -56.89 9.48 -11.24
N LEU A 83 -57.94 8.66 -11.08
CA LEU A 83 -58.64 8.07 -12.17
C LEU A 83 -59.28 9.19 -13.02
N GLY A 84 -58.84 9.37 -14.26
CA GLY A 84 -59.39 10.36 -15.20
C GLY A 84 -58.60 11.66 -15.41
N VAL A 85 -57.46 11.83 -14.75
CA VAL A 85 -56.51 12.90 -15.10
C VAL A 85 -55.47 12.32 -16.07
N ALA A 86 -55.69 12.62 -17.34
CA ALA A 86 -54.72 12.32 -18.39
C ALA A 86 -53.41 13.05 -18.10
N ASN A 87 -52.33 12.32 -17.87
CA ASN A 87 -51.03 12.94 -17.73
C ASN A 87 -50.46 13.19 -19.13
N PRO A 88 -50.15 14.41 -19.53
CA PRO A 88 -49.73 14.78 -20.89
C PRO A 88 -48.57 13.93 -21.43
N ILE A 89 -47.79 13.32 -20.52
CA ILE A 89 -46.65 12.46 -20.85
C ILE A 89 -47.15 11.08 -21.42
N TRP A 90 -48.32 10.61 -20.99
CA TRP A 90 -48.84 9.26 -21.33
C TRP A 90 -49.93 9.27 -22.42
N GLU A 91 -50.52 10.43 -22.69
CA GLU A 91 -51.54 10.58 -23.76
C GLU A 91 -50.98 10.23 -25.15
N ASN A 92 -49.71 10.42 -25.36
CA ASN A 92 -49.05 10.24 -26.65
C ASN A 92 -48.56 8.79 -26.92
N ILE A 93 -48.83 7.81 -26.03
CA ILE A 93 -48.40 6.42 -26.22
C ILE A 93 -49.62 5.48 -26.10
N PRO A 94 -50.32 5.18 -27.21
CA PRO A 94 -51.56 4.38 -27.20
C PRO A 94 -51.38 2.96 -26.61
N GLN A 95 -50.19 2.43 -26.67
CA GLN A 95 -49.89 1.05 -26.20
C GLN A 95 -49.93 0.92 -24.69
N LEU A 96 -49.85 2.03 -23.91
CA LEU A 96 -49.84 2.02 -22.46
C LEU A 96 -51.25 2.23 -21.81
N GLN A 97 -52.26 2.53 -22.59
CA GLN A 97 -53.62 2.83 -22.08
C GLN A 97 -54.33 1.63 -21.39
N HIS A 98 -53.86 0.39 -21.67
CA HIS A 98 -54.41 -0.84 -21.07
C HIS A 98 -53.58 -1.41 -19.90
N ILE A 99 -52.51 -0.74 -19.51
CA ILE A 99 -51.62 -1.23 -18.46
C ILE A 99 -51.91 -0.48 -17.14
N ASP A 100 -52.02 -1.21 -16.05
CA ASP A 100 -52.11 -0.64 -14.70
C ASP A 100 -50.77 0.01 -14.31
N LEU A 101 -50.64 1.29 -14.63
CA LEU A 101 -49.41 2.08 -14.39
C LEU A 101 -48.96 2.07 -12.93
N ASN A 102 -49.91 2.03 -11.99
CA ASN A 102 -49.53 1.94 -10.58
C ASN A 102 -48.82 0.62 -10.27
N ARG A 103 -49.27 -0.45 -10.87
CA ARG A 103 -48.64 -1.79 -10.68
C ARG A 103 -47.25 -1.87 -11.34
N VAL A 104 -47.15 -1.31 -12.57
CA VAL A 104 -45.83 -1.24 -13.27
C VAL A 104 -44.84 -0.35 -12.48
N MET A 105 -45.26 0.81 -12.06
CA MET A 105 -44.38 1.72 -11.27
C MET A 105 -43.93 1.10 -9.93
N ASN A 106 -44.82 0.36 -9.27
CA ASN A 106 -44.43 -0.34 -8.05
C ASN A 106 -43.41 -1.47 -8.36
N GLY A 107 -43.58 -2.19 -9.47
CA GLY A 107 -42.63 -3.21 -9.94
C GLY A 107 -41.28 -2.61 -10.29
N VAL A 108 -41.26 -1.50 -11.04
CA VAL A 108 -40.02 -0.77 -11.37
C VAL A 108 -39.34 -0.24 -10.10
N SER A 109 -40.12 0.33 -9.16
CA SER A 109 -39.56 0.81 -7.88
C SER A 109 -38.90 -0.32 -7.06
N LEU A 110 -39.51 -1.49 -7.04
CA LEU A 110 -38.90 -2.68 -6.39
C LEU A 110 -37.59 -3.11 -7.09
N LEU A 111 -37.59 -3.14 -8.42
CA LEU A 111 -36.38 -3.46 -9.19
C LEU A 111 -35.27 -2.46 -8.96
N VAL A 112 -35.59 -1.16 -8.91
CA VAL A 112 -34.62 -0.10 -8.60
C VAL A 112 -34.08 -0.25 -7.17
N ALA A 113 -34.93 -0.60 -6.19
CA ALA A 113 -34.47 -0.84 -4.81
C ALA A 113 -33.53 -2.07 -4.73
N LEU A 114 -33.85 -3.15 -5.46
CA LEU A 114 -33.00 -4.35 -5.54
C LEU A 114 -31.67 -4.04 -6.25
N ALA A 115 -31.70 -3.32 -7.37
CA ALA A 115 -30.48 -2.92 -8.08
C ALA A 115 -29.58 -2.01 -7.20
N GLY A 116 -30.17 -1.03 -6.53
CA GLY A 116 -29.46 -0.19 -5.57
C GLY A 116 -28.85 -0.97 -4.41
N SER A 117 -29.57 -2.00 -3.91
CA SER A 117 -29.09 -2.90 -2.87
C SER A 117 -27.87 -3.74 -3.34
N LEU A 118 -27.90 -4.24 -4.57
CA LEU A 118 -26.76 -4.98 -5.15
C LEU A 118 -25.53 -4.09 -5.33
N ILE A 119 -25.72 -2.86 -5.79
CA ILE A 119 -24.62 -1.90 -5.91
C ILE A 119 -24.06 -1.59 -4.52
N ALA A 120 -24.92 -1.33 -3.54
CA ALA A 120 -24.51 -1.06 -2.17
C ALA A 120 -23.81 -2.27 -1.51
N PHE A 121 -24.24 -3.49 -1.83
CA PHE A 121 -23.54 -4.71 -1.41
C PHE A 121 -22.09 -4.71 -1.93
N SER A 122 -21.90 -4.46 -3.25
CA SER A 122 -20.56 -4.41 -3.85
C SER A 122 -19.67 -3.32 -3.24
N VAL A 123 -20.23 -2.13 -2.98
CA VAL A 123 -19.52 -1.05 -2.28
C VAL A 123 -19.20 -1.45 -0.83
N GLY A 124 -20.16 -2.03 -0.13
CA GLY A 124 -20.01 -2.47 1.25
C GLY A 124 -18.89 -3.50 1.44
N THR A 125 -18.68 -4.38 0.45
CA THR A 125 -17.59 -5.37 0.52
C THR A 125 -16.20 -4.73 0.55
N GLN A 126 -16.03 -3.47 0.10
CA GLN A 126 -14.76 -2.76 0.12
C GLN A 126 -14.38 -2.23 1.53
N TYR A 127 -15.36 -2.09 2.42
CA TYR A 127 -15.16 -1.60 3.80
C TYR A 127 -14.82 -2.69 4.82
N TRP A 128 -14.55 -3.93 4.37
CA TRP A 128 -14.30 -5.08 5.22
C TRP A 128 -13.13 -4.86 6.20
N ASP A 129 -12.01 -4.29 5.71
CA ASP A 129 -10.81 -4.03 6.50
C ASP A 129 -11.06 -2.94 7.55
N GLN A 130 -11.66 -1.82 7.14
CA GLN A 130 -12.03 -0.74 8.05
C GLN A 130 -13.02 -1.20 9.14
N ALA A 131 -13.95 -2.09 8.79
CA ALA A 131 -14.89 -2.67 9.76
C ALA A 131 -14.18 -3.58 10.76
N LEU A 132 -13.23 -4.40 10.31
CA LEU A 132 -12.42 -5.24 11.21
C LEU A 132 -11.53 -4.39 12.13
N LEU A 133 -10.89 -3.35 11.61
CA LEU A 133 -10.09 -2.40 12.39
C LEU A 133 -10.95 -1.65 13.43
N PHE A 134 -12.16 -1.22 13.04
CA PHE A 134 -13.11 -0.59 13.95
C PHE A 134 -13.48 -1.48 15.12
N LEU A 135 -13.77 -2.76 14.87
CA LEU A 135 -14.21 -3.73 15.88
C LEU A 135 -13.07 -4.21 16.79
N ASN A 136 -11.83 -4.28 16.29
CA ASN A 136 -10.69 -4.84 16.99
C ASN A 136 -9.63 -3.79 17.36
N SER A 137 -10.00 -2.49 17.37
CA SER A 137 -9.04 -1.41 17.63
C SER A 137 -8.31 -1.59 18.96
N THR A 138 -6.97 -1.61 18.92
CA THR A 138 -6.10 -1.65 20.10
C THR A 138 -5.72 -0.24 20.54
N PRO A 139 -5.64 0.08 21.86
CA PRO A 139 -5.22 1.39 22.31
C PRO A 139 -3.74 1.63 21.99
N ALA A 140 -3.43 2.88 21.64
CA ALA A 140 -2.09 3.31 21.31
C ALA A 140 -1.29 3.82 22.51
N GLY A 141 -1.99 4.28 23.54
CA GLY A 141 -1.35 4.90 24.70
C GLY A 141 -0.85 6.33 24.45
N LEU A 142 -1.18 6.92 23.30
CA LEU A 142 -0.88 8.32 22.95
C LEU A 142 -2.18 9.06 22.67
N ALA A 143 -2.43 10.15 23.40
CA ALA A 143 -3.63 10.97 23.22
C ALA A 143 -3.35 12.17 22.32
N ASP A 144 -4.35 12.57 21.51
CA ASP A 144 -4.30 13.84 20.80
C ASP A 144 -4.43 15.02 21.76
N PRO A 145 -3.73 16.12 21.49
CA PRO A 145 -3.67 17.26 22.44
C PRO A 145 -4.94 18.11 22.46
N LEU A 146 -5.84 18.03 21.48
CA LEU A 146 -7.03 18.88 21.39
C LEU A 146 -8.27 18.24 22.05
N PHE A 147 -8.53 16.96 21.79
CA PHE A 147 -9.68 16.24 22.27
C PHE A 147 -9.37 15.25 23.39
N GLY A 148 -8.08 15.00 23.68
CA GLY A 148 -7.62 14.04 24.69
C GLY A 148 -7.98 12.59 24.34
N ARG A 149 -8.30 12.29 23.07
CA ARG A 149 -8.61 10.93 22.61
C ARG A 149 -7.35 10.19 22.23
N ASP A 150 -7.31 8.89 22.53
CA ASP A 150 -6.27 8.00 22.05
C ASP A 150 -6.23 8.00 20.52
N ILE A 151 -5.04 8.05 19.92
CA ILE A 151 -4.86 8.10 18.47
C ILE A 151 -5.46 6.89 17.75
N SER A 152 -5.65 5.76 18.40
CA SER A 152 -6.34 4.60 17.85
C SER A 152 -7.78 4.91 17.40
N PHE A 153 -8.44 5.89 18.04
CA PHE A 153 -9.74 6.38 17.61
C PHE A 153 -9.67 6.93 16.18
N PHE A 154 -8.65 7.74 15.88
CA PHE A 154 -8.48 8.37 14.57
C PHE A 154 -8.00 7.37 13.53
N LEU A 155 -7.12 6.44 13.89
CA LEU A 155 -6.60 5.43 12.99
C LEU A 155 -7.67 4.40 12.58
N PHE A 156 -8.53 3.96 13.53
CA PHE A 156 -9.38 2.78 13.33
C PHE A 156 -10.89 3.08 13.34
N ARG A 157 -11.36 4.01 14.20
CA ARG A 157 -12.79 4.21 14.40
C ARG A 157 -13.37 5.36 13.60
N TYR A 158 -12.71 6.50 13.63
CA TYR A 158 -13.18 7.71 12.96
C TYR A 158 -13.40 7.50 11.45
N PRO A 159 -12.49 6.87 10.67
CA PRO A 159 -12.69 6.71 9.24
C PRO A 159 -13.93 5.88 8.89
N PHE A 160 -14.19 4.82 9.64
CA PHE A 160 -15.37 3.98 9.41
C PHE A 160 -16.67 4.68 9.77
N ILE A 161 -16.71 5.42 10.89
CA ILE A 161 -17.88 6.20 11.31
C ILE A 161 -18.21 7.29 10.27
N ASP A 162 -17.20 8.00 9.79
CA ASP A 162 -17.35 9.05 8.77
C ASP A 162 -17.81 8.47 7.43
N ALA A 163 -17.24 7.36 6.98
CA ALA A 163 -17.66 6.65 5.77
C ALA A 163 -19.13 6.18 5.87
N LEU A 164 -19.54 5.65 7.03
CA LEU A 164 -20.91 5.21 7.27
C LEU A 164 -21.89 6.41 7.21
N ASN A 165 -21.58 7.52 7.90
CA ASN A 165 -22.39 8.73 7.87
C ASN A 165 -22.50 9.32 6.45
N THR A 166 -21.41 9.36 5.71
CA THR A 166 -21.37 9.81 4.33
C THR A 166 -22.21 8.93 3.42
N THR A 167 -22.18 7.61 3.61
CA THR A 167 -23.02 6.66 2.87
C THR A 167 -24.50 6.88 3.16
N VAL A 168 -24.89 7.01 4.44
CA VAL A 168 -26.28 7.29 4.82
C VAL A 168 -26.76 8.60 4.21
N ARG A 169 -25.96 9.66 4.27
CA ARG A 169 -26.28 10.97 3.68
C ARG A 169 -26.47 10.88 2.17
N SER A 170 -25.61 10.17 1.47
CA SER A 170 -25.71 9.94 0.02
C SER A 170 -26.96 9.16 -0.34
N LEU A 171 -27.32 8.14 0.43
CA LEU A 171 -28.56 7.37 0.25
C LEU A 171 -29.82 8.21 0.50
N LEU A 172 -29.80 9.11 1.45
CA LEU A 172 -30.93 10.03 1.70
C LEU A 172 -31.12 11.01 0.53
N VAL A 173 -30.03 11.51 -0.06
CA VAL A 173 -30.10 12.34 -1.28
C VAL A 173 -30.66 11.54 -2.45
N LEU A 174 -30.13 10.33 -2.69
CA LEU A 174 -30.61 9.44 -3.75
C LEU A 174 -32.09 9.11 -3.56
N ALA A 175 -32.51 8.76 -2.34
CA ALA A 175 -33.91 8.49 -2.03
C ALA A 175 -34.80 9.70 -2.29
N ALA A 176 -34.37 10.92 -1.90
CA ALA A 176 -35.11 12.14 -2.13
C ALA A 176 -35.29 12.43 -3.63
N VAL A 177 -34.26 12.25 -4.44
CA VAL A 177 -34.30 12.40 -5.91
C VAL A 177 -35.26 11.41 -6.54
N LEU A 178 -35.10 10.10 -6.22
CA LEU A 178 -35.95 9.03 -6.79
C LEU A 178 -37.41 9.14 -6.34
N VAL A 179 -37.65 9.47 -5.09
CA VAL A 179 -39.00 9.73 -4.55
C VAL A 179 -39.65 10.95 -5.23
N SER A 180 -38.88 12.02 -5.46
CA SER A 180 -39.34 13.19 -6.20
C SER A 180 -39.78 12.83 -7.62
N ALA A 181 -38.95 12.00 -8.32
CA ALA A 181 -39.29 11.49 -9.64
C ALA A 181 -40.60 10.65 -9.62
N ILE A 182 -40.77 9.77 -8.62
CA ILE A 182 -42.01 8.98 -8.48
C ILE A 182 -43.23 9.89 -8.26
N TYR A 183 -43.14 10.92 -7.41
CA TYR A 183 -44.25 11.87 -7.21
C TYR A 183 -44.54 12.71 -8.46
N LEU A 184 -43.51 13.13 -9.22
CA LEU A 184 -43.68 13.83 -10.50
C LEU A 184 -44.44 12.95 -11.50
N LEU A 185 -44.02 11.70 -11.67
CA LEU A 185 -44.67 10.75 -12.57
C LEU A 185 -46.11 10.40 -12.17
N ARG A 186 -46.43 10.48 -10.86
CA ARG A 186 -47.77 10.23 -10.30
C ARG A 186 -48.62 11.48 -10.18
N GLY A 187 -48.22 12.64 -10.76
CA GLY A 187 -48.97 13.88 -10.72
C GLY A 187 -49.00 14.52 -9.32
N GLY A 188 -48.08 14.20 -8.44
CA GLY A 188 -47.95 14.80 -7.09
C GLY A 188 -47.52 16.25 -7.11
N LEU A 189 -47.04 16.76 -8.25
CA LEU A 189 -46.73 18.18 -8.50
C LEU A 189 -47.59 18.69 -9.67
N VAL A 190 -48.36 19.71 -9.42
CA VAL A 190 -49.18 20.41 -10.43
C VAL A 190 -48.55 21.76 -10.68
N ILE A 191 -48.08 21.98 -11.90
CA ILE A 191 -47.51 23.26 -12.34
C ILE A 191 -48.59 23.96 -13.18
N SER A 192 -49.13 25.07 -12.71
CA SER A 192 -50.06 25.93 -13.42
C SER A 192 -49.36 27.27 -13.69
N ASN A 193 -49.82 28.01 -14.72
CA ASN A 193 -49.25 29.32 -15.10
C ASN A 193 -49.19 30.36 -13.95
N ARG A 194 -49.87 30.11 -12.85
CA ARG A 194 -49.93 31.07 -11.69
C ARG A 194 -49.43 30.50 -10.37
N PHE A 195 -49.27 29.18 -10.23
CA PHE A 195 -48.82 28.57 -8.98
C PHE A 195 -48.30 27.15 -9.18
N ILE A 196 -47.39 26.77 -8.30
CA ILE A 196 -46.88 25.40 -8.15
C ILE A 196 -47.55 24.81 -6.91
N SER A 197 -48.30 23.73 -7.06
CA SER A 197 -48.95 23.04 -5.96
C SER A 197 -48.39 21.60 -5.86
N ALA A 198 -47.93 21.22 -4.69
CA ALA A 198 -47.46 19.86 -4.39
C ALA A 198 -48.45 19.16 -3.43
N ALA A 199 -48.68 17.88 -3.66
CA ALA A 199 -49.54 17.06 -2.82
C ALA A 199 -49.06 17.06 -1.34
N PRO A 200 -50.00 17.08 -0.34
CA PRO A 200 -49.60 17.11 1.05
C PRO A 200 -48.70 15.94 1.48
N LEU A 201 -48.96 14.74 0.95
CA LEU A 201 -48.11 13.56 1.19
C LEU A 201 -46.70 13.75 0.65
N MET A 202 -46.54 14.32 -0.55
CA MET A 202 -45.24 14.64 -1.15
C MET A 202 -44.47 15.64 -0.27
N LYS A 203 -45.11 16.74 0.13
CA LYS A 203 -44.50 17.77 0.99
C LYS A 203 -43.99 17.16 2.29
N ARG A 204 -44.82 16.36 2.99
CA ARG A 204 -44.48 15.72 4.25
C ARG A 204 -43.33 14.73 4.07
N HIS A 205 -43.40 13.88 3.05
CA HIS A 205 -42.39 12.84 2.77
C HIS A 205 -41.04 13.47 2.46
N LEU A 206 -40.98 14.40 1.49
CA LEU A 206 -39.73 15.09 1.16
C LEU A 206 -39.23 15.96 2.34
N GLY A 207 -40.14 16.58 3.11
CA GLY A 207 -39.77 17.29 4.33
C GLY A 207 -39.07 16.40 5.35
N VAL A 208 -39.55 15.17 5.57
CA VAL A 208 -38.88 14.17 6.44
C VAL A 208 -37.54 13.77 5.89
N LEU A 209 -37.42 13.50 4.57
CA LEU A 209 -36.13 13.14 3.96
C LEU A 209 -35.10 14.26 4.07
N VAL A 210 -35.50 15.52 3.84
CA VAL A 210 -34.63 16.69 4.02
C VAL A 210 -34.26 16.87 5.49
N SER A 211 -35.18 16.63 6.43
CA SER A 211 -34.88 16.69 7.86
C SER A 211 -33.87 15.60 8.26
N LEU A 212 -34.02 14.36 7.79
CA LEU A 212 -33.06 13.29 8.04
C LEU A 212 -31.70 13.61 7.43
N PHE A 213 -31.66 14.17 6.22
CA PHE A 213 -30.44 14.66 5.60
C PHE A 213 -29.74 15.73 6.44
N LEU A 214 -30.48 16.70 6.96
CA LEU A 214 -29.95 17.76 7.83
C LEU A 214 -29.45 17.19 9.17
N LEU A 215 -30.11 16.17 9.74
CA LEU A 215 -29.63 15.51 10.94
C LEU A 215 -28.31 14.77 10.68
N SER A 216 -28.20 14.04 9.56
CA SER A 216 -26.95 13.41 9.11
C SER A 216 -25.86 14.46 8.84
N LEU A 217 -26.21 15.61 8.24
CA LEU A 217 -25.30 16.73 8.02
C LEU A 217 -24.84 17.37 9.34
N GLY A 218 -25.76 17.51 10.32
CA GLY A 218 -25.42 17.96 11.67
C GLY A 218 -24.42 17.02 12.36
N TYR A 219 -24.62 15.71 12.22
CA TYR A 219 -23.65 14.72 12.70
C TYR A 219 -22.32 14.80 11.94
N SER A 220 -22.33 15.09 10.61
CA SER A 220 -21.12 15.36 9.85
C SER A 220 -20.33 16.54 10.43
N PHE A 221 -20.97 17.67 10.72
CA PHE A 221 -20.29 18.82 11.37
C PHE A 221 -19.70 18.45 12.74
N PHE A 222 -20.33 17.54 13.47
CA PHE A 222 -19.75 17.02 14.71
C PHE A 222 -18.51 16.18 14.45
N LEU A 223 -18.49 15.35 13.40
CA LEU A 223 -17.33 14.55 12.99
C LEU A 223 -16.23 15.43 12.37
N ASP A 224 -16.59 16.46 11.60
CA ASP A 224 -15.66 17.38 10.95
C ASP A 224 -14.78 18.13 11.96
N ARG A 225 -15.19 18.21 13.25
CA ARG A 225 -14.35 18.71 14.33
C ARG A 225 -13.08 17.87 14.49
N TYR A 226 -13.18 16.55 14.34
CA TYR A 226 -12.02 15.65 14.34
C TYR A 226 -11.21 15.81 13.06
N GLY A 227 -11.87 16.11 11.94
CA GLY A 227 -11.26 16.39 10.65
C GLY A 227 -10.29 17.59 10.67
N LEU A 228 -10.47 18.55 11.61
CA LEU A 228 -9.55 19.68 11.77
C LEU A 228 -8.11 19.25 12.10
N LEU A 229 -7.90 18.06 12.68
CA LEU A 229 -6.59 17.53 12.99
C LEU A 229 -5.79 17.11 11.75
N PHE A 230 -6.41 17.13 10.58
CA PHE A 230 -5.83 16.80 9.27
C PHE A 230 -5.82 18.01 8.31
N SER A 231 -6.06 19.21 8.81
CA SER A 231 -6.05 20.45 8.01
C SER A 231 -4.62 20.80 7.58
N GLU A 232 -4.46 21.34 6.38
CA GLU A 232 -3.18 21.84 5.89
C GLU A 232 -3.18 23.37 5.81
N HIS A 233 -2.24 24.00 6.50
CA HIS A 233 -2.11 25.47 6.57
C HIS A 233 -0.64 25.89 6.51
N GLY A 234 -0.18 26.36 5.36
CA GLY A 234 1.18 26.87 5.17
C GLY A 234 2.27 25.88 5.61
N VAL A 235 2.93 26.16 6.74
CA VAL A 235 4.00 25.29 7.29
C VAL A 235 3.48 24.21 8.23
N LEU A 236 2.17 24.24 8.57
CA LEU A 236 1.53 23.40 9.58
C LEU A 236 0.61 22.35 8.92
N TYR A 237 0.65 21.13 9.41
CA TYR A 237 -0.36 20.11 9.17
C TYR A 237 -1.01 19.72 10.50
N GLY A 238 -2.35 19.79 10.57
CA GLY A 238 -3.13 19.64 11.78
C GLY A 238 -3.94 20.87 12.12
N ALA A 239 -4.60 20.89 13.28
CA ALA A 239 -5.41 22.00 13.72
C ALA A 239 -4.54 23.24 13.99
N SER A 240 -4.85 24.35 13.33
CA SER A 240 -4.23 25.68 13.48
C SER A 240 -4.92 26.50 14.57
N TYR A 241 -4.35 27.66 14.88
CA TYR A 241 -5.01 28.62 15.78
C TYR A 241 -6.44 28.94 15.34
N THR A 242 -6.64 29.20 14.05
CA THR A 242 -7.97 29.50 13.49
C THR A 242 -8.92 28.29 13.59
N ASP A 243 -8.39 27.08 13.41
CA ASP A 243 -9.19 25.86 13.53
C ASP A 243 -9.71 25.68 14.96
N VAL A 244 -8.85 25.82 15.94
CA VAL A 244 -9.19 25.59 17.35
C VAL A 244 -10.12 26.70 17.91
N HIS A 245 -9.83 27.96 17.60
CA HIS A 245 -10.56 29.09 18.22
C HIS A 245 -11.80 29.52 17.44
N VAL A 246 -11.90 29.16 16.15
CA VAL A 246 -12.99 29.62 15.30
C VAL A 246 -13.74 28.45 14.68
N ARG A 247 -13.10 27.62 13.84
CA ARG A 247 -13.79 26.57 13.10
C ARG A 247 -14.39 25.50 14.01
N LEU A 248 -13.71 25.11 15.08
CA LEU A 248 -14.19 24.14 16.06
C LEU A 248 -15.51 24.58 16.70
N VAL A 249 -15.59 25.87 17.08
CA VAL A 249 -16.79 26.46 17.66
C VAL A 249 -17.89 26.56 16.59
N MET A 250 -17.55 27.05 15.39
CA MET A 250 -18.53 27.20 14.31
C MET A 250 -19.11 25.85 13.84
N LEU A 251 -18.33 24.80 13.80
CA LEU A 251 -18.81 23.46 13.49
C LEU A 251 -19.83 22.95 14.55
N ALA A 252 -19.58 23.23 15.83
CA ALA A 252 -20.52 22.88 16.87
C ALA A 252 -21.83 23.67 16.72
N VAL A 253 -21.76 24.97 16.43
CA VAL A 253 -22.94 25.83 16.17
C VAL A 253 -23.69 25.32 14.92
N MET A 254 -22.97 24.97 13.85
CA MET A 254 -23.58 24.41 12.63
C MET A 254 -24.30 23.10 12.86
N ALA A 255 -23.78 22.23 13.72
CA ALA A 255 -24.45 21.00 14.12
C ALA A 255 -25.80 21.27 14.80
N VAL A 256 -25.82 22.22 15.73
CA VAL A 256 -27.05 22.63 16.41
C VAL A 256 -28.03 23.28 15.44
N LEU A 257 -27.57 24.18 14.56
CA LEU A 257 -28.39 24.84 13.55
C LEU A 257 -28.98 23.84 12.54
N ALA A 258 -28.23 22.80 12.15
CA ALA A 258 -28.73 21.73 11.28
C ALA A 258 -29.90 20.98 11.93
N ILE A 259 -29.78 20.65 13.22
CA ILE A 259 -30.86 20.02 14.00
C ILE A 259 -32.07 20.96 14.12
N ALA A 260 -31.86 22.23 14.45
CA ALA A 260 -32.95 23.22 14.55
C ALA A 260 -33.67 23.38 13.21
N THR A 261 -32.91 23.49 12.09
CA THR A 261 -33.48 23.59 10.74
C THR A 261 -34.26 22.33 10.36
N ALA A 262 -33.76 21.14 10.71
CA ALA A 262 -34.47 19.88 10.50
C ALA A 262 -35.80 19.83 11.24
N ILE A 263 -35.84 20.30 12.49
CA ILE A 263 -37.08 20.40 13.30
C ILE A 263 -38.06 21.38 12.63
N VAL A 264 -37.63 22.58 12.24
CA VAL A 264 -38.48 23.56 11.56
C VAL A 264 -39.08 22.99 10.27
N ILE A 265 -38.25 22.33 9.43
CA ILE A 265 -38.75 21.72 8.20
C ILE A 265 -39.78 20.62 8.50
N SER A 266 -39.51 19.76 9.48
CA SER A 266 -40.40 18.67 9.84
C SER A 266 -41.78 19.19 10.34
N LEU A 267 -41.79 20.25 11.15
CA LEU A 267 -43.02 20.85 11.69
C LEU A 267 -43.82 21.58 10.61
N PHE A 268 -43.16 22.30 9.72
CA PHE A 268 -43.83 23.17 8.74
C PHE A 268 -43.97 22.57 7.34
N ALA A 269 -43.53 21.34 7.11
CA ALA A 269 -43.61 20.65 5.81
C ALA A 269 -45.03 20.51 5.24
N THR A 270 -46.06 20.45 6.13
CA THR A 270 -47.48 20.29 5.78
C THR A 270 -48.24 21.60 5.62
N HIS A 271 -47.64 22.73 6.00
CA HIS A 271 -48.30 24.04 5.87
C HIS A 271 -48.51 24.43 4.40
N ARG A 272 -49.51 25.29 4.17
CA ARG A 272 -49.83 25.82 2.82
C ARG A 272 -48.65 26.59 2.23
N SER A 273 -47.97 27.39 3.05
CA SER A 273 -46.79 28.16 2.64
C SER A 273 -45.51 27.41 2.97
N LEU A 274 -44.64 27.26 1.97
CA LEU A 274 -43.28 26.73 2.16
C LEU A 274 -42.26 27.84 2.53
N SER A 275 -42.72 29.06 2.81
CA SER A 275 -41.83 30.19 3.11
C SER A 275 -40.97 29.95 4.35
N VAL A 276 -41.54 29.41 5.45
CA VAL A 276 -40.80 29.15 6.69
C VAL A 276 -39.69 28.12 6.49
N PRO A 277 -39.91 26.91 5.92
CA PRO A 277 -38.85 25.99 5.56
C PRO A 277 -37.78 26.60 4.65
N LEU A 278 -38.17 27.37 3.65
CA LEU A 278 -37.25 27.99 2.70
C LEU A 278 -36.38 29.05 3.39
N ILE A 279 -36.96 29.89 4.22
CA ILE A 279 -36.23 30.92 5.00
C ILE A 279 -35.24 30.23 5.96
N ALA A 280 -35.65 29.14 6.61
CA ALA A 280 -34.77 28.37 7.50
C ALA A 280 -33.59 27.79 6.74
N LEU A 281 -33.79 27.21 5.55
CA LEU A 281 -32.71 26.71 4.69
C LEU A 281 -31.78 27.83 4.21
N LEU A 282 -32.34 28.97 3.79
CA LEU A 282 -31.54 30.12 3.35
C LEU A 282 -30.71 30.70 4.50
N ALA A 283 -31.31 30.81 5.70
CA ALA A 283 -30.60 31.25 6.90
C ALA A 283 -29.49 30.28 7.28
N PHE A 284 -29.76 28.98 7.22
CA PHE A 284 -28.75 27.93 7.44
C PHE A 284 -27.60 28.06 6.44
N ALA A 285 -27.88 28.19 5.15
CA ALA A 285 -26.88 28.37 4.10
C ALA A 285 -26.06 29.66 4.26
N ALA A 286 -26.72 30.76 4.61
CA ALA A 286 -26.06 32.03 4.90
C ALA A 286 -25.12 31.92 6.11
N PHE A 287 -25.57 31.27 7.18
CA PHE A 287 -24.75 31.07 8.37
C PHE A 287 -23.59 30.10 8.11
N TYR A 288 -23.79 29.06 7.30
CA TYR A 288 -22.73 28.16 6.83
C TYR A 288 -21.63 28.96 6.10
N PHE A 289 -22.01 29.78 5.15
CA PHE A 289 -21.06 30.58 4.39
C PHE A 289 -20.32 31.60 5.27
N LEU A 290 -21.06 32.37 6.08
CA LEU A 290 -20.48 33.38 6.96
C LEU A 290 -19.63 32.75 8.07
N GLY A 291 -20.12 31.71 8.73
CA GLY A 291 -19.49 31.09 9.89
C GLY A 291 -18.29 30.19 9.55
N LEU A 292 -18.35 29.42 8.45
CA LEU A 292 -17.29 28.46 8.11
C LEU A 292 -16.36 28.94 6.99
N LYS A 293 -16.70 29.99 6.25
CA LYS A 293 -15.85 30.53 5.18
C LYS A 293 -15.36 31.94 5.49
N VAL A 294 -16.26 32.89 5.70
CA VAL A 294 -15.90 34.32 5.84
C VAL A 294 -15.22 34.60 7.18
N TYR A 295 -15.81 34.17 8.28
CA TYR A 295 -15.31 34.48 9.62
C TYR A 295 -13.93 33.83 9.91
N PRO A 296 -13.70 32.54 9.61
CA PRO A 296 -12.37 31.98 9.75
C PRO A 296 -11.31 32.67 8.87
N ALA A 297 -11.67 33.01 7.61
CA ALA A 297 -10.76 33.73 6.72
C ALA A 297 -10.41 35.12 7.25
N ALA A 298 -11.36 35.84 7.83
CA ALA A 298 -11.13 37.14 8.44
C ALA A 298 -10.14 37.02 9.63
N ILE A 299 -10.39 36.07 10.54
CA ILE A 299 -9.46 35.84 11.68
C ILE A 299 -8.08 35.40 11.20
N GLN A 300 -8.00 34.51 10.19
CA GLN A 300 -6.71 34.09 9.62
C GLN A 300 -5.93 35.31 9.08
N ASN A 301 -6.56 36.12 8.24
CA ASN A 301 -5.86 37.19 7.54
C ASN A 301 -5.53 38.39 8.44
N PHE A 302 -6.43 38.76 9.35
CA PHE A 302 -6.30 40.01 10.13
C PHE A 302 -5.69 39.80 11.52
N LYS A 303 -5.75 38.60 12.10
CA LYS A 303 -5.23 38.30 13.43
C LYS A 303 -4.04 37.35 13.39
N VAL A 304 -4.18 36.22 12.68
CA VAL A 304 -3.18 35.14 12.71
C VAL A 304 -1.99 35.49 11.82
N SER A 305 -2.20 35.77 10.53
CA SER A 305 -1.10 36.00 9.59
C SER A 305 -0.12 37.11 10.02
N PRO A 306 -0.51 38.22 10.64
CA PRO A 306 0.44 39.22 11.14
C PRO A 306 1.27 38.73 12.35
N ASN A 307 0.82 37.72 13.09
CA ASN A 307 1.43 37.17 14.30
C ASN A 307 1.61 35.65 14.24
N GLU A 308 1.78 35.09 13.04
CA GLU A 308 1.72 33.65 12.78
C GLU A 308 2.77 32.88 13.58
N SER A 309 4.01 33.37 13.63
CA SER A 309 5.11 32.73 14.34
C SER A 309 4.88 32.54 15.84
N VAL A 310 4.05 33.38 16.46
CA VAL A 310 3.76 33.31 17.89
C VAL A 310 2.48 32.52 18.14
N LEU A 311 1.41 32.78 17.36
CA LEU A 311 0.09 32.18 17.56
C LEU A 311 0.06 30.70 17.13
N GLU A 312 0.85 30.31 16.11
CA GLU A 312 0.90 28.95 15.64
C GLU A 312 1.96 28.07 16.36
N GLN A 313 2.79 28.65 17.21
CA GLN A 313 3.87 27.92 17.90
C GLN A 313 3.43 26.63 18.62
N PRO A 314 2.35 26.59 19.42
CA PRO A 314 1.88 25.37 20.08
C PRO A 314 1.42 24.29 19.10
N TYR A 315 0.84 24.70 17.97
CA TYR A 315 0.32 23.80 16.93
C TYR A 315 1.47 23.23 16.08
N ILE A 316 2.50 24.04 15.83
CA ILE A 316 3.74 23.59 15.19
C ILE A 316 4.43 22.54 16.06
N ALA A 317 4.48 22.73 17.39
CA ALA A 317 5.02 21.73 18.30
C ALA A 317 4.29 20.38 18.20
N ASN A 318 2.96 20.40 18.11
CA ASN A 318 2.17 19.20 17.90
C ASN A 318 2.46 18.56 16.53
N HIS A 319 2.54 19.37 15.47
CA HIS A 319 2.87 18.92 14.14
C HIS A 319 4.25 18.22 14.09
N ILE A 320 5.27 18.80 14.70
CA ILE A 320 6.61 18.20 14.81
C ILE A 320 6.53 16.88 15.55
N LYS A 321 5.91 16.86 16.73
CA LYS A 321 5.81 15.66 17.59
C LYS A 321 5.12 14.51 16.85
N PHE A 322 3.95 14.74 16.28
CA PHE A 322 3.15 13.67 15.65
C PHE A 322 3.73 13.23 14.30
N THR A 323 4.38 14.13 13.53
CA THR A 323 5.10 13.73 12.33
C THR A 323 6.29 12.84 12.67
N ARG A 324 7.09 13.23 13.69
CA ARG A 324 8.19 12.38 14.17
C ARG A 324 7.68 11.01 14.63
N PHE A 325 6.58 10.98 15.38
CA PHE A 325 5.92 9.74 15.76
C PHE A 325 5.45 8.97 14.52
N GLY A 326 4.79 9.59 13.55
CA GLY A 326 4.24 8.94 12.34
C GLY A 326 5.28 8.17 11.52
N TYR A 327 6.52 8.66 11.48
CA TYR A 327 7.61 8.06 10.69
C TYR A 327 8.71 7.40 11.53
N GLY A 328 8.53 7.23 12.84
CA GLY A 328 9.54 6.58 13.71
C GLY A 328 10.81 7.40 13.91
N LEU A 329 10.70 8.72 13.91
CA LEU A 329 11.82 9.64 14.05
C LEU A 329 12.05 10.07 15.50
N GLU A 330 11.25 9.61 16.47
CA GLU A 330 11.30 10.05 17.85
C GLU A 330 12.59 9.62 18.56
N ASN A 331 13.04 8.40 18.26
CA ASN A 331 14.17 7.76 18.91
C ASN A 331 15.48 7.90 18.11
N ILE A 332 15.53 8.84 17.13
CA ILE A 332 16.77 9.11 16.41
C ILE A 332 17.73 9.81 17.36
N GLU A 333 18.89 9.18 17.56
CA GLU A 333 19.98 9.71 18.38
C GLU A 333 20.86 10.61 17.52
N MET A 334 21.09 11.85 17.99
CA MET A 334 22.00 12.78 17.33
C MET A 334 23.31 12.86 18.11
N GLN A 335 24.42 12.55 17.45
CA GLN A 335 25.75 12.56 18.03
C GLN A 335 26.67 13.51 17.26
N PRO A 336 27.54 14.29 17.93
CA PRO A 336 28.54 15.09 17.23
C PRO A 336 29.65 14.20 16.67
N PHE A 337 30.05 14.47 15.42
CA PHE A 337 31.23 13.88 14.78
C PHE A 337 32.28 14.95 14.57
N ALA A 338 33.38 14.87 15.33
CA ALA A 338 34.35 15.99 15.46
C ALA A 338 35.06 16.34 14.12
N ALA A 339 35.35 15.34 13.28
CA ALA A 339 36.06 15.49 11.99
C ALA A 339 37.36 16.35 12.12
N ASP A 340 38.07 16.25 13.25
CA ASP A 340 39.20 17.09 13.60
C ASP A 340 40.57 16.41 13.44
N LYS A 341 40.57 15.11 13.28
CA LYS A 341 41.80 14.33 13.14
C LYS A 341 42.23 14.24 11.68
N GLN A 342 43.53 14.38 11.44
CA GLN A 342 44.11 13.94 10.16
C GLN A 342 44.20 12.41 10.18
N LEU A 343 43.66 11.78 9.17
CA LEU A 343 43.68 10.32 9.02
C LEU A 343 45.14 9.83 8.86
N ALA A 344 45.63 9.11 9.85
CA ALA A 344 46.95 8.50 9.81
C ALA A 344 46.88 7.03 9.31
N PHE A 345 48.00 6.50 8.85
CA PHE A 345 48.06 5.10 8.42
C PHE A 345 47.68 4.10 9.51
N ALA A 346 47.96 4.45 10.79
CA ALA A 346 47.53 3.66 11.95
C ALA A 346 45.99 3.55 12.07
N ASP A 347 45.27 4.66 11.76
CA ASP A 347 43.80 4.69 11.78
C ASP A 347 43.23 3.83 10.65
N ILE A 348 43.82 3.91 9.44
CA ILE A 348 43.47 3.04 8.33
C ILE A 348 43.64 1.57 8.70
N ARG A 349 44.80 1.22 9.32
CA ARG A 349 45.05 -0.17 9.73
C ARG A 349 44.07 -0.64 10.81
N LYS A 350 43.71 0.23 11.76
CA LYS A 350 42.73 -0.05 12.80
C LYS A 350 41.31 -0.27 12.25
N ASN A 351 40.97 0.36 11.10
CA ASN A 351 39.69 0.26 10.39
C ASN A 351 39.75 -0.65 9.16
N LEU A 352 40.74 -1.57 9.10
CA LEU A 352 40.92 -2.45 7.93
C LEU A 352 39.67 -3.25 7.55
N PRO A 353 38.84 -3.80 8.51
CA PRO A 353 37.61 -4.48 8.15
C PRO A 353 36.59 -3.56 7.46
N THR A 354 36.47 -2.29 7.88
CA THR A 354 35.66 -1.29 7.19
C THR A 354 36.15 -1.11 5.76
N ILE A 355 37.47 -0.88 5.58
CA ILE A 355 38.08 -0.60 4.27
C ILE A 355 37.93 -1.78 3.30
N GLN A 356 38.08 -2.99 3.79
CA GLN A 356 37.91 -4.22 3.00
C GLN A 356 36.46 -4.45 2.55
N ASN A 357 35.50 -3.82 3.17
CA ASN A 357 34.08 -3.86 2.83
C ASN A 357 33.58 -2.61 2.09
N ILE A 358 34.47 -1.65 1.77
CA ILE A 358 34.08 -0.51 0.93
C ILE A 358 33.71 -1.01 -0.45
N ARG A 359 32.49 -0.68 -0.89
CA ARG A 359 31.92 -1.13 -2.16
C ARG A 359 32.69 -0.52 -3.33
N LEU A 360 33.24 -1.39 -4.18
CA LEU A 360 33.87 -1.04 -5.45
C LEU A 360 32.88 -1.17 -6.61
N TRP A 361 32.06 -2.23 -6.57
CA TRP A 361 31.06 -2.51 -7.60
C TRP A 361 29.74 -1.80 -7.29
N ASP A 362 29.12 -1.23 -8.32
CA ASP A 362 27.75 -0.73 -8.23
C ASP A 362 26.75 -1.77 -8.79
N GLU A 363 25.51 -1.72 -8.34
CA GLU A 363 24.49 -2.75 -8.64
C GLU A 363 24.23 -2.86 -10.15
N GLU A 364 24.00 -1.74 -10.85
CA GLU A 364 23.68 -1.74 -12.28
C GLU A 364 24.81 -2.27 -13.17
N PRO A 365 26.07 -1.81 -13.05
CA PRO A 365 27.18 -2.39 -13.80
C PRO A 365 27.44 -3.85 -13.47
N LEU A 366 27.28 -4.24 -12.19
CA LEU A 366 27.51 -5.61 -11.76
C LEU A 366 26.45 -6.55 -12.32
N LEU A 367 25.17 -6.11 -12.38
CA LEU A 367 24.08 -6.88 -12.98
C LEU A 367 24.37 -7.17 -14.46
N LYS A 368 24.86 -6.19 -15.21
CA LYS A 368 25.27 -6.38 -16.61
C LYS A 368 26.42 -7.39 -16.73
N THR A 369 27.38 -7.32 -15.80
CA THR A 369 28.52 -8.24 -15.78
C THR A 369 28.07 -9.66 -15.37
N TYR A 370 27.21 -9.81 -14.39
CA TYR A 370 26.63 -11.12 -14.03
C TYR A 370 25.86 -11.73 -15.21
N SER A 371 25.09 -10.92 -15.93
CA SER A 371 24.37 -11.37 -17.12
C SER A 371 25.33 -11.85 -18.22
N GLN A 372 26.46 -11.16 -18.43
CA GLN A 372 27.44 -11.56 -19.44
C GLN A 372 28.24 -12.82 -19.04
N LEU A 373 28.64 -12.92 -17.77
CA LEU A 373 29.54 -13.99 -17.32
C LEU A 373 28.81 -15.23 -16.80
N GLN A 374 27.64 -15.07 -16.21
CA GLN A 374 26.96 -16.10 -15.41
C GLN A 374 25.54 -16.41 -15.86
N GLN A 375 24.99 -15.77 -16.90
CA GLN A 375 23.68 -16.11 -17.45
C GLN A 375 23.68 -17.52 -18.06
N ILE A 376 24.79 -17.92 -18.74
CA ILE A 376 25.10 -19.25 -19.30
C ILE A 376 24.12 -19.68 -20.40
N ARG A 377 22.82 -19.46 -20.24
CA ARG A 377 21.75 -19.73 -21.20
C ARG A 377 20.80 -18.53 -21.30
N THR A 378 20.27 -18.28 -22.50
CA THR A 378 19.43 -17.12 -22.80
C THR A 378 18.13 -17.07 -21.99
N TYR A 379 17.63 -18.22 -21.55
CA TYR A 379 16.41 -18.32 -20.76
C TYR A 379 16.61 -18.13 -19.25
N TYR A 380 17.86 -17.93 -18.78
CA TYR A 380 18.14 -17.52 -17.41
C TYR A 380 18.39 -16.00 -17.35
N HIS A 381 17.82 -15.34 -16.38
CA HIS A 381 17.97 -13.91 -16.17
C HIS A 381 18.37 -13.61 -14.72
N PHE A 382 19.20 -12.60 -14.57
CA PHE A 382 19.42 -11.88 -13.32
C PHE A 382 18.58 -10.62 -13.37
N ARG A 383 17.73 -10.39 -12.36
CA ARG A 383 16.82 -9.26 -12.33
C ARG A 383 17.45 -8.03 -11.70
N ASP A 384 18.10 -8.22 -10.58
CA ASP A 384 18.74 -7.19 -9.76
C ASP A 384 19.94 -7.78 -9.02
N VAL A 385 20.56 -6.97 -8.17
CA VAL A 385 21.70 -7.35 -7.33
C VAL A 385 21.44 -6.92 -5.91
N ASP A 386 21.31 -7.88 -5.02
CA ASP A 386 21.12 -7.69 -3.59
C ASP A 386 22.42 -7.47 -2.84
N ASN A 387 22.40 -6.58 -1.86
CA ASN A 387 23.46 -6.43 -0.86
C ASN A 387 23.13 -7.23 0.39
N ASP A 388 24.07 -8.07 0.83
CA ASP A 388 23.95 -8.83 2.06
C ASP A 388 25.32 -9.01 2.73
N ARG A 389 25.39 -9.76 3.80
CA ARG A 389 26.61 -10.02 4.57
C ARG A 389 26.68 -11.47 5.00
N TYR A 390 27.87 -12.03 4.89
CA TYR A 390 28.19 -13.40 5.32
C TYR A 390 29.55 -13.45 6.02
N THR A 391 29.74 -14.41 6.91
CA THR A 391 31.09 -14.75 7.40
C THR A 391 31.79 -15.61 6.39
N VAL A 392 32.84 -15.08 5.77
CA VAL A 392 33.63 -15.75 4.75
C VAL A 392 35.04 -15.96 5.28
N ASN A 393 35.48 -17.23 5.46
CA ASN A 393 36.79 -17.61 6.01
C ASN A 393 37.09 -16.96 7.39
N GLY A 394 36.06 -16.73 8.20
CA GLY A 394 36.17 -16.10 9.50
C GLY A 394 36.00 -14.56 9.51
N ASP A 395 36.03 -13.91 8.36
CA ASP A 395 35.86 -12.48 8.22
C ASP A 395 34.38 -12.11 7.94
N TYR A 396 33.89 -11.01 8.52
CA TYR A 396 32.58 -10.46 8.25
C TYR A 396 32.62 -9.64 6.95
N ARG A 397 32.00 -10.13 5.89
CA ARG A 397 32.11 -9.61 4.53
C ARG A 397 30.76 -9.17 3.98
N GLN A 398 30.75 -7.99 3.39
CA GLN A 398 29.66 -7.54 2.55
C GLN A 398 29.77 -8.18 1.17
N VAL A 399 28.65 -8.69 0.68
CA VAL A 399 28.57 -9.37 -0.61
C VAL A 399 27.45 -8.79 -1.45
N MET A 400 27.56 -9.02 -2.74
CA MET A 400 26.51 -8.78 -3.71
C MET A 400 26.11 -10.11 -4.33
N LEU A 401 24.80 -10.39 -4.38
CA LEU A 401 24.26 -11.61 -4.92
C LEU A 401 23.10 -11.35 -5.86
N SER A 402 22.90 -12.23 -6.83
CA SER A 402 21.77 -12.18 -7.75
C SER A 402 21.31 -13.59 -8.07
N PRO A 403 20.02 -13.92 -7.86
CA PRO A 403 19.45 -15.20 -8.22
C PRO A 403 19.27 -15.31 -9.72
N ARG A 404 19.45 -16.54 -10.24
CA ARG A 404 19.27 -16.85 -11.66
C ARG A 404 17.86 -17.39 -11.87
N GLU A 405 16.97 -16.53 -12.33
CA GLU A 405 15.57 -16.86 -12.56
C GLU A 405 15.29 -17.27 -14.01
N LEU A 406 14.17 -17.96 -14.25
CA LEU A 406 13.75 -18.43 -15.54
C LEU A 406 12.89 -17.37 -16.27
N SER A 407 13.26 -17.06 -17.53
CA SER A 407 12.47 -16.24 -18.45
C SER A 407 11.78 -17.13 -19.50
N TYR A 408 10.45 -17.18 -19.45
CA TYR A 408 9.66 -17.88 -20.47
C TYR A 408 9.70 -17.16 -21.83
N ALA A 409 9.92 -15.85 -21.83
CA ALA A 409 10.02 -15.06 -23.06
C ALA A 409 11.19 -15.51 -23.94
N ASP A 410 12.27 -16.03 -23.34
CA ASP A 410 13.53 -16.33 -23.99
C ASP A 410 13.77 -17.86 -24.15
N LEU A 411 12.75 -18.67 -23.90
CA LEU A 411 12.82 -20.11 -24.16
C LEU A 411 12.96 -20.38 -25.67
N PRO A 412 13.88 -21.26 -26.09
CA PRO A 412 14.15 -21.54 -27.49
C PRO A 412 13.01 -22.28 -28.19
N GLY A 413 12.16 -22.97 -27.47
CA GLY A 413 11.01 -23.68 -28.00
C GLY A 413 9.76 -23.43 -27.15
N LYS A 414 8.85 -22.58 -27.62
CA LYS A 414 7.63 -22.21 -26.91
C LYS A 414 6.52 -23.21 -27.22
N SER A 415 6.27 -24.11 -26.29
CA SER A 415 5.08 -24.98 -26.29
C SER A 415 4.54 -25.07 -24.88
N TRP A 416 3.26 -25.39 -24.73
CA TRP A 416 2.66 -25.54 -23.41
C TRP A 416 3.42 -26.55 -22.53
N ILE A 417 3.90 -27.65 -23.11
CA ILE A 417 4.70 -28.68 -22.41
C ILE A 417 6.02 -28.08 -21.92
N ASN A 418 6.75 -27.36 -22.78
CA ASN A 418 8.03 -26.77 -22.41
C ASN A 418 7.85 -25.70 -21.33
N GLU A 419 6.88 -24.78 -21.49
CA GLU A 419 6.66 -23.67 -20.56
C GLU A 419 6.05 -24.09 -19.23
N ARG A 420 5.29 -25.20 -19.19
CA ARG A 420 4.50 -25.57 -18.01
C ARG A 420 4.94 -26.87 -17.32
N LEU A 421 5.63 -27.78 -18.02
CA LEU A 421 6.01 -29.08 -17.48
C LEU A 421 7.52 -29.31 -17.47
N VAL A 422 8.28 -28.74 -18.42
CA VAL A 422 9.73 -28.96 -18.59
C VAL A 422 10.53 -27.87 -17.91
N PHE A 423 10.38 -26.62 -18.30
CA PHE A 423 11.09 -25.48 -17.74
C PHE A 423 10.28 -24.88 -16.59
N THR A 424 10.42 -25.45 -15.40
CA THR A 424 9.58 -25.14 -14.24
C THR A 424 10.20 -24.17 -13.25
N HIS A 425 11.54 -24.03 -13.22
CA HIS A 425 12.28 -23.30 -12.18
C HIS A 425 13.55 -22.63 -12.70
N GLY A 426 13.99 -21.57 -12.03
CA GLY A 426 15.30 -20.98 -12.14
C GLY A 426 16.34 -21.82 -11.40
N PHE A 427 17.64 -21.50 -11.52
CA PHE A 427 18.68 -22.37 -10.98
C PHE A 427 19.90 -21.61 -10.46
N GLY A 428 20.10 -21.62 -9.15
CA GLY A 428 21.27 -21.08 -8.49
C GLY A 428 21.34 -19.55 -8.50
N LEU A 429 22.50 -19.04 -8.15
CA LEU A 429 22.77 -17.61 -8.07
C LEU A 429 24.24 -17.32 -8.34
N ALA A 430 24.58 -16.06 -8.60
CA ALA A 430 25.93 -15.53 -8.54
C ALA A 430 26.11 -14.73 -7.23
N LEU A 431 27.26 -14.87 -6.57
CA LEU A 431 27.58 -14.14 -5.34
C LEU A 431 29.07 -13.80 -5.33
N GLY A 432 29.40 -12.55 -5.03
CA GLY A 432 30.77 -12.07 -4.91
C GLY A 432 30.93 -11.01 -3.83
N PRO A 433 32.15 -10.69 -3.40
CA PRO A 433 32.42 -9.61 -2.47
C PRO A 433 32.21 -8.25 -3.14
N VAL A 434 31.80 -7.23 -2.36
CA VAL A 434 31.58 -5.87 -2.89
C VAL A 434 32.85 -5.19 -3.42
N SER A 435 34.05 -5.64 -3.01
CA SER A 435 35.34 -5.01 -3.30
C SER A 435 36.30 -5.88 -4.09
N GLY A 436 35.95 -7.17 -4.34
CA GLY A 436 36.85 -8.12 -4.99
C GLY A 436 36.96 -7.92 -6.51
N ILE A 437 38.19 -7.93 -7.04
CA ILE A 437 38.48 -7.90 -8.47
C ILE A 437 39.48 -9.02 -8.84
N THR A 438 39.28 -9.63 -9.99
CA THR A 438 40.24 -10.58 -10.58
C THR A 438 41.43 -9.84 -11.23
N LYS A 439 42.46 -10.59 -11.65
CA LYS A 439 43.60 -10.00 -12.38
C LYS A 439 43.20 -9.32 -13.70
N GLU A 440 42.09 -9.78 -14.28
CA GLU A 440 41.52 -9.25 -15.53
C GLU A 440 40.59 -8.06 -15.30
N GLY A 441 40.44 -7.57 -14.07
CA GLY A 441 39.55 -6.45 -13.73
C GLY A 441 38.08 -6.82 -13.65
N LEU A 442 37.72 -8.11 -13.60
CA LEU A 442 36.36 -8.60 -13.47
C LEU A 442 35.97 -8.77 -11.99
N PRO A 443 34.65 -8.81 -11.65
CA PRO A 443 34.22 -9.11 -10.29
C PRO A 443 34.72 -10.51 -9.84
N GLU A 444 35.24 -10.59 -8.62
CA GLU A 444 35.47 -11.86 -7.96
C GLU A 444 34.15 -12.53 -7.60
N LEU A 445 34.03 -13.83 -7.78
CA LEU A 445 32.84 -14.60 -7.48
C LEU A 445 33.14 -15.71 -6.48
N TYR A 446 32.45 -15.71 -5.37
CA TYR A 446 32.48 -16.81 -4.39
C TYR A 446 31.54 -17.94 -4.80
N ILE A 447 30.38 -17.62 -5.39
CA ILE A 447 29.47 -18.60 -5.96
C ILE A 447 29.25 -18.28 -7.43
N LYS A 448 29.44 -19.27 -8.30
CA LYS A 448 29.34 -19.14 -9.76
C LYS A 448 28.93 -20.45 -10.41
N ASP A 449 28.70 -20.40 -11.73
CA ASP A 449 28.49 -21.55 -12.63
C ASP A 449 27.12 -22.27 -12.44
N ILE A 450 26.88 -23.28 -13.26
CA ILE A 450 25.73 -24.18 -13.20
C ILE A 450 26.25 -25.64 -13.32
N PRO A 451 26.09 -26.51 -12.32
CA PRO A 451 25.50 -26.21 -11.00
C PRO A 451 26.36 -25.24 -10.17
N PRO A 452 25.77 -24.53 -9.17
CA PRO A 452 26.53 -23.58 -8.38
C PRO A 452 27.71 -24.18 -7.67
N THR A 453 28.89 -23.59 -7.86
CA THR A 453 30.13 -23.96 -7.17
C THR A 453 30.54 -22.86 -6.21
N SER A 454 30.84 -23.21 -4.96
CA SER A 454 31.27 -22.24 -3.93
C SER A 454 32.78 -22.38 -3.69
N SER A 455 33.52 -21.31 -3.99
CA SER A 455 34.95 -21.22 -3.68
C SER A 455 35.20 -20.69 -2.26
N ALA A 456 34.29 -19.88 -1.74
CA ALA A 456 34.30 -19.32 -0.41
C ALA A 456 32.85 -18.95 0.02
N GLY A 457 32.66 -18.71 1.33
CA GLY A 457 31.35 -18.31 1.86
C GLY A 457 30.32 -19.43 1.94
N PRO A 458 29.02 -19.12 1.82
CA PRO A 458 27.95 -20.09 1.98
C PRO A 458 27.93 -21.09 0.81
N ARG A 459 27.37 -22.27 1.05
CA ARG A 459 27.16 -23.30 0.03
C ARG A 459 25.69 -23.39 -0.33
N VAL A 460 25.39 -23.58 -1.62
CA VAL A 460 24.02 -23.80 -2.09
C VAL A 460 23.80 -25.29 -2.24
N THR A 461 22.87 -25.85 -1.47
CA THR A 461 22.53 -27.28 -1.51
C THR A 461 21.25 -27.55 -2.29
N ARG A 462 20.38 -26.55 -2.40
CA ARG A 462 19.13 -26.61 -3.16
C ARG A 462 19.00 -25.37 -4.04
N PRO A 463 19.54 -25.45 -5.27
CA PRO A 463 19.61 -24.29 -6.16
C PRO A 463 18.33 -23.98 -6.95
N GLU A 464 17.32 -24.84 -6.95
CA GLU A 464 16.11 -24.68 -7.73
C GLU A 464 15.22 -23.57 -7.16
N ILE A 465 14.80 -22.62 -8.03
CA ILE A 465 13.98 -21.47 -7.70
C ILE A 465 12.64 -21.59 -8.41
N TYR A 466 11.66 -22.18 -7.74
CA TYR A 466 10.28 -22.30 -8.26
C TYR A 466 9.47 -21.03 -7.99
N PHE A 467 9.78 -20.32 -6.91
CA PHE A 467 9.13 -19.08 -6.49
C PHE A 467 10.17 -17.96 -6.47
N GLY A 468 9.90 -16.87 -7.19
CA GLY A 468 10.85 -15.78 -7.39
C GLY A 468 10.16 -14.44 -7.70
N GLU A 469 10.96 -13.49 -8.15
CA GLU A 469 10.49 -12.15 -8.49
C GLU A 469 9.97 -12.02 -9.92
N SER A 470 10.45 -12.87 -10.82
CA SER A 470 10.06 -12.81 -12.23
C SER A 470 8.58 -13.12 -12.40
N PRO A 471 7.86 -12.41 -13.32
CA PRO A 471 6.45 -12.66 -13.60
C PRO A 471 6.30 -14.03 -14.25
N ASN A 472 5.98 -15.02 -13.44
CA ASN A 472 5.82 -16.40 -13.84
C ASN A 472 4.37 -16.82 -13.63
N ASP A 473 3.77 -17.40 -14.68
CA ASP A 473 2.49 -18.09 -14.62
C ASP A 473 2.58 -19.38 -13.77
N TYR A 474 1.56 -20.24 -13.89
CA TYR A 474 1.58 -21.55 -13.27
C TYR A 474 2.57 -22.51 -13.98
N VAL A 475 3.05 -23.48 -13.22
CA VAL A 475 3.71 -24.70 -13.74
C VAL A 475 3.10 -25.92 -13.08
N ILE A 476 3.23 -27.06 -13.72
CA ILE A 476 2.75 -28.35 -13.21
C ILE A 476 3.97 -29.26 -13.04
N VAL A 477 4.21 -29.65 -11.81
CA VAL A 477 5.33 -30.50 -11.40
C VAL A 477 4.84 -31.91 -11.06
N ASN A 478 5.77 -32.87 -10.94
CA ASN A 478 5.45 -34.27 -10.70
C ASN A 478 4.53 -34.86 -11.81
N THR A 479 4.83 -34.51 -13.06
CA THR A 479 4.17 -35.06 -14.25
C THR A 479 4.92 -36.30 -14.74
N LYS A 480 4.45 -36.94 -15.80
CA LYS A 480 5.23 -38.00 -16.48
C LYS A 480 6.46 -37.43 -17.17
N THR A 481 6.36 -36.21 -17.68
CA THR A 481 7.48 -35.45 -18.24
C THR A 481 8.39 -34.99 -17.10
N LYS A 482 9.69 -35.28 -17.21
CA LYS A 482 10.69 -34.84 -16.24
C LYS A 482 10.98 -33.37 -16.41
N GLU A 483 11.20 -32.66 -15.28
CA GLU A 483 11.56 -31.27 -15.25
C GLU A 483 13.03 -31.07 -15.64
N PHE A 484 13.33 -30.12 -16.53
CA PHE A 484 14.69 -29.74 -16.87
C PHE A 484 15.30 -29.01 -15.66
N SER A 485 16.45 -29.49 -15.19
CA SER A 485 17.19 -28.90 -14.08
C SER A 485 18.28 -27.95 -14.57
N TYR A 486 19.29 -28.47 -15.23
CA TYR A 486 20.38 -27.68 -15.82
C TYR A 486 21.09 -28.39 -16.94
N PRO A 487 21.76 -27.64 -17.86
CA PRO A 487 22.56 -28.22 -18.93
C PRO A 487 23.97 -28.57 -18.45
N THR A 488 24.51 -29.69 -18.93
CA THR A 488 25.94 -29.98 -18.87
C THR A 488 26.57 -29.87 -20.27
N THR A 489 27.87 -30.09 -20.37
CA THR A 489 28.56 -30.13 -21.67
C THR A 489 28.17 -31.31 -22.55
N LYS A 490 27.67 -32.40 -21.96
CA LYS A 490 27.34 -33.65 -22.67
C LYS A 490 25.83 -33.87 -22.80
N GLU A 491 25.06 -33.58 -21.75
CA GLU A 491 23.64 -33.89 -21.67
C GLU A 491 22.90 -32.91 -20.74
N ASN A 492 21.60 -32.96 -20.80
CA ASN A 492 20.74 -32.21 -19.87
C ASN A 492 20.49 -33.05 -18.62
N VAL A 493 20.52 -32.37 -17.45
CA VAL A 493 20.13 -32.99 -16.18
C VAL A 493 18.65 -32.68 -15.92
N TYR A 494 17.94 -33.68 -15.48
CA TYR A 494 16.51 -33.61 -15.16
C TYR A 494 16.27 -33.85 -13.69
N THR A 495 15.24 -33.29 -13.15
CA THR A 495 14.82 -33.42 -11.75
C THR A 495 13.34 -33.76 -11.63
N VAL A 496 12.91 -34.02 -10.39
CA VAL A 496 11.53 -34.20 -10.00
C VAL A 496 11.30 -33.40 -8.74
N TYR A 497 10.28 -32.57 -8.72
CA TYR A 497 9.92 -31.76 -7.58
C TYR A 497 9.60 -32.60 -6.33
N SER A 498 10.26 -32.32 -5.21
CA SER A 498 10.07 -33.02 -3.95
C SER A 498 9.46 -32.15 -2.84
N GLY A 499 9.06 -30.91 -3.18
CA GLY A 499 8.50 -29.95 -2.23
C GLY A 499 7.05 -30.24 -1.85
N ARG A 500 6.57 -29.46 -0.85
CA ARG A 500 5.21 -29.56 -0.34
C ARG A 500 4.26 -28.55 -1.03
N GLY A 501 4.79 -27.54 -1.70
CA GLY A 501 4.02 -26.47 -2.35
C GLY A 501 3.15 -26.95 -3.51
N GLY A 502 2.22 -26.09 -3.89
CA GLY A 502 1.28 -26.34 -4.98
C GLY A 502 0.09 -27.22 -4.62
N VAL A 503 -0.98 -27.08 -5.38
CA VAL A 503 -2.21 -27.84 -5.20
C VAL A 503 -2.15 -29.15 -6.00
N ARG A 504 -2.49 -30.28 -5.38
CA ARG A 504 -2.54 -31.59 -6.05
C ARG A 504 -3.71 -31.67 -7.03
N LEU A 505 -3.47 -32.22 -8.20
CA LEU A 505 -4.47 -32.44 -9.27
C LEU A 505 -5.08 -33.84 -9.20
N THR A 506 -5.57 -34.22 -8.03
CA THR A 506 -5.99 -35.59 -7.69
C THR A 506 -7.26 -36.06 -8.39
N SER A 507 -8.08 -35.17 -8.94
CA SER A 507 -9.36 -35.51 -9.56
C SER A 507 -9.57 -34.80 -10.89
N VAL A 508 -10.44 -35.38 -11.70
CA VAL A 508 -10.91 -34.76 -12.94
C VAL A 508 -11.50 -33.38 -12.68
N LEU A 509 -12.21 -33.20 -11.56
CA LEU A 509 -12.82 -31.92 -11.21
C LEU A 509 -11.75 -30.86 -10.87
N SER A 510 -10.68 -31.23 -10.15
CA SER A 510 -9.58 -30.30 -9.85
C SER A 510 -8.84 -29.86 -11.12
N ARG A 511 -8.61 -30.76 -12.08
CA ARG A 511 -8.02 -30.43 -13.39
C ARG A 511 -8.93 -29.51 -14.20
N LEU A 512 -10.25 -29.76 -14.21
CA LEU A 512 -11.21 -28.91 -14.89
C LEU A 512 -11.29 -27.53 -14.24
N LEU A 513 -11.26 -27.44 -12.90
CA LEU A 513 -11.24 -26.19 -12.16
C LEU A 513 -10.06 -25.31 -12.60
N TYR A 514 -8.84 -25.87 -12.60
CA TYR A 514 -7.65 -25.11 -13.00
C TYR A 514 -7.58 -24.84 -14.50
N ALA A 515 -8.11 -25.73 -15.34
CA ALA A 515 -8.28 -25.48 -16.78
C ALA A 515 -9.19 -24.26 -17.03
N ALA A 516 -10.29 -24.14 -16.29
CA ALA A 516 -11.20 -22.99 -16.35
C ALA A 516 -10.58 -21.74 -15.74
N TYR A 517 -9.87 -21.87 -14.61
CA TYR A 517 -9.22 -20.75 -13.91
C TYR A 517 -8.15 -20.08 -14.77
N PHE A 518 -7.27 -20.86 -15.41
CA PHE A 518 -6.21 -20.37 -16.28
C PHE A 518 -6.63 -20.20 -17.75
N GLY A 519 -7.86 -20.59 -18.10
CA GLY A 519 -8.33 -20.56 -19.49
C GLY A 519 -7.56 -21.49 -20.42
N ASN A 520 -6.96 -22.58 -19.89
CA ASN A 520 -6.10 -23.49 -20.64
C ASN A 520 -6.52 -24.96 -20.47
N PHE A 521 -7.24 -25.49 -21.47
CA PHE A 521 -7.75 -26.85 -21.43
C PHE A 521 -6.67 -27.92 -21.51
N ASN A 522 -5.41 -27.60 -21.86
CA ASN A 522 -4.32 -28.60 -21.84
C ASN A 522 -4.11 -29.16 -20.43
N ILE A 523 -4.40 -28.41 -19.36
CA ILE A 523 -4.36 -28.92 -17.98
C ILE A 523 -5.27 -30.13 -17.78
N PHE A 524 -6.43 -30.15 -18.44
CA PHE A 524 -7.42 -31.21 -18.35
C PHE A 524 -7.16 -32.34 -19.36
N LEU A 525 -6.74 -32.00 -20.58
CA LEU A 525 -6.66 -32.95 -21.71
C LEU A 525 -5.31 -33.70 -21.75
N SER A 526 -4.25 -33.18 -21.13
CA SER A 526 -2.92 -33.77 -21.23
C SER A 526 -2.82 -35.08 -20.45
N SER A 527 -2.30 -36.10 -21.11
CA SER A 527 -1.97 -37.41 -20.52
C SER A 527 -0.71 -37.37 -19.63
N GLU A 528 0.08 -36.28 -19.70
CA GLU A 528 1.26 -36.06 -18.89
C GLU A 528 0.90 -35.71 -17.45
N VAL A 529 -0.27 -35.05 -17.23
CA VAL A 529 -0.76 -34.67 -15.91
C VAL A 529 -1.36 -35.89 -15.22
N THR A 530 -0.83 -36.24 -14.05
CA THR A 530 -1.26 -37.42 -13.27
C THR A 530 -1.98 -36.99 -11.97
N ASN A 531 -2.44 -37.96 -11.19
CA ASN A 531 -3.03 -37.68 -9.86
C ASN A 531 -2.00 -37.26 -8.80
N GLU A 532 -0.71 -37.49 -9.06
CA GLU A 532 0.39 -37.07 -8.23
C GLU A 532 0.89 -35.67 -8.61
N SER A 533 0.49 -35.17 -9.77
CA SER A 533 0.90 -33.85 -10.26
C SER A 533 0.38 -32.74 -9.37
N ARG A 534 1.19 -31.69 -9.22
CA ARG A 534 0.86 -30.49 -8.46
C ARG A 534 0.95 -29.26 -9.35
N ILE A 535 0.00 -28.36 -9.22
CA ILE A 535 0.04 -27.07 -9.89
C ILE A 535 0.58 -26.01 -8.93
N LEU A 536 1.73 -25.42 -9.29
CA LEU A 536 2.34 -24.28 -8.59
C LEU A 536 1.85 -23.00 -9.27
N TYR A 537 1.25 -22.10 -8.54
CA TYR A 537 0.77 -20.81 -9.04
C TYR A 537 0.89 -19.71 -7.97
N ASN A 538 0.64 -18.46 -8.34
CA ASN A 538 1.04 -17.31 -7.55
C ASN A 538 2.53 -17.42 -7.16
N ARG A 539 3.37 -17.67 -8.18
CA ARG A 539 4.80 -17.95 -8.01
C ARG A 539 5.63 -16.69 -7.86
N THR A 540 5.15 -15.57 -8.39
CA THR A 540 5.73 -14.25 -8.09
C THR A 540 5.53 -13.96 -6.62
N ILE A 541 6.65 -13.86 -5.87
CA ILE A 541 6.63 -13.80 -4.40
C ILE A 541 5.86 -12.61 -3.86
N LEU A 542 5.99 -11.42 -4.48
CA LEU A 542 5.20 -10.24 -4.10
C LEU A 542 3.69 -10.47 -4.27
N GLN A 543 3.26 -11.01 -5.42
CA GLN A 543 1.84 -11.33 -5.66
C GLN A 543 1.32 -12.38 -4.66
N ARG A 544 2.17 -13.36 -4.33
CA ARG A 544 1.86 -14.42 -3.35
C ARG A 544 1.55 -13.83 -1.98
N VAL A 545 2.42 -12.96 -1.46
CA VAL A 545 2.25 -12.36 -0.13
C VAL A 545 1.14 -11.30 -0.10
N MET A 546 1.00 -10.49 -1.16
CA MET A 546 -0.10 -9.53 -1.32
C MET A 546 -1.48 -10.21 -1.33
N LYS A 547 -1.57 -11.42 -1.90
CA LYS A 547 -2.80 -12.20 -1.90
C LYS A 547 -3.15 -12.73 -0.51
N ILE A 548 -2.15 -13.12 0.28
CA ILE A 548 -2.33 -13.63 1.65
C ILE A 548 -2.72 -12.50 2.61
N ALA A 549 -2.01 -11.38 2.59
CA ALA A 549 -2.23 -10.25 3.48
C ALA A 549 -2.31 -8.92 2.70
N PRO A 550 -3.45 -8.65 2.02
CA PRO A 550 -3.64 -7.48 1.15
C PRO A 550 -3.74 -6.15 1.91
N PHE A 551 -3.79 -6.17 3.23
CA PHE A 551 -3.85 -5.01 4.12
C PHE A 551 -2.47 -4.51 4.55
N LEU A 552 -1.39 -5.17 4.13
CA LEU A 552 -0.02 -4.70 4.28
C LEU A 552 0.48 -4.10 2.95
N THR A 553 1.35 -3.10 3.04
CA THR A 553 2.10 -2.56 1.90
C THR A 553 3.47 -3.23 1.86
N TYR A 554 3.94 -3.63 0.70
CA TYR A 554 5.18 -4.38 0.54
C TYR A 554 6.24 -3.55 -0.15
N ASP A 555 7.49 -3.71 0.28
CA ASP A 555 8.64 -3.18 -0.43
C ASP A 555 8.74 -3.85 -1.80
N PRO A 556 8.93 -3.09 -2.88
CA PRO A 556 9.10 -3.67 -4.22
C PRO A 556 10.45 -4.37 -4.44
N ASP A 557 11.38 -4.31 -3.48
CA ASP A 557 12.74 -4.84 -3.51
C ASP A 557 12.91 -6.03 -2.53
N PRO A 558 12.36 -7.24 -2.84
CA PRO A 558 12.65 -8.46 -2.10
C PRO A 558 14.12 -8.83 -2.23
N TYR A 559 14.67 -9.55 -1.29
CA TYR A 559 16.07 -10.00 -1.38
C TYR A 559 16.24 -11.46 -1.01
N MET A 560 17.19 -12.11 -1.71
CA MET A 560 17.48 -13.52 -1.50
C MET A 560 18.51 -13.73 -0.39
N VAL A 561 18.32 -14.79 0.39
CA VAL A 561 19.21 -15.23 1.46
C VAL A 561 19.56 -16.70 1.27
N ILE A 562 20.85 -17.04 1.41
CA ILE A 562 21.31 -18.41 1.49
C ILE A 562 21.36 -18.81 2.96
N ARG A 563 20.54 -19.79 3.34
CA ARG A 563 20.45 -20.28 4.71
C ARG A 563 21.65 -21.15 5.10
N ASP A 564 21.83 -21.40 6.39
CA ASP A 564 22.92 -22.24 6.90
C ASP A 564 22.86 -23.69 6.36
N ASP A 565 21.66 -24.19 6.03
CA ASP A 565 21.46 -25.49 5.39
C ASP A 565 21.67 -25.47 3.86
N GLY A 566 21.97 -24.30 3.29
CA GLY A 566 22.20 -24.09 1.86
C GLY A 566 20.95 -23.96 1.01
N LYS A 567 19.77 -23.86 1.61
CA LYS A 567 18.53 -23.54 0.91
C LYS A 567 18.40 -22.04 0.65
N LEU A 568 17.58 -21.69 -0.31
CA LEU A 568 17.32 -20.32 -0.71
C LEU A 568 15.97 -19.84 -0.15
N SER A 569 15.97 -18.66 0.43
CA SER A 569 14.77 -18.01 0.92
C SER A 569 14.75 -16.54 0.50
N TRP A 570 13.58 -16.01 0.21
CA TRP A 570 13.37 -14.60 0.00
C TRP A 570 12.92 -13.93 1.28
N ILE A 571 13.40 -12.73 1.54
CA ILE A 571 12.88 -11.85 2.58
C ILE A 571 12.25 -10.63 1.90
N ILE A 572 11.03 -10.31 2.31
CA ILE A 572 10.27 -9.19 1.79
C ILE A 572 9.93 -8.28 2.97
N ASP A 573 10.22 -7.00 2.83
CA ASP A 573 9.82 -6.00 3.78
C ASP A 573 8.34 -5.65 3.61
N ALA A 574 7.60 -5.64 4.71
CA ALA A 574 6.20 -5.25 4.71
C ALA A 574 5.93 -4.13 5.71
N TYR A 575 5.10 -3.19 5.27
CA TYR A 575 4.78 -1.97 6.00
C TYR A 575 3.35 -2.00 6.48
N THR A 576 3.15 -1.42 7.65
CA THR A 576 1.86 -0.95 8.12
C THR A 576 1.77 0.55 7.85
N GLU A 577 0.68 1.00 7.26
CA GLU A 577 0.50 2.41 6.93
C GLU A 577 -0.92 2.90 7.20
N SER A 578 -1.06 4.20 7.45
CA SER A 578 -2.35 4.88 7.58
C SER A 578 -2.24 6.33 7.13
N SER A 579 -3.34 6.91 6.65
CA SER A 579 -3.49 8.34 6.35
C SER A 579 -4.19 9.11 7.49
N ASN A 580 -4.46 8.44 8.61
CA ASN A 580 -5.36 8.95 9.65
C ASN A 580 -4.66 9.24 10.99
N LEU A 581 -3.35 9.56 10.97
CA LEU A 581 -2.63 10.00 12.16
C LEU A 581 -2.80 11.53 12.33
N PRO A 582 -3.38 12.02 13.45
CA PRO A 582 -3.53 13.46 13.68
C PRO A 582 -2.20 14.21 13.62
N TYR A 583 -2.19 15.43 13.11
CA TYR A 583 -1.04 16.35 13.01
C TYR A 583 0.17 15.85 12.22
N SER A 584 0.18 14.63 11.74
CA SER A 584 1.32 14.07 11.02
C SER A 584 1.29 14.46 9.56
N LYS A 585 2.39 15.00 9.04
CA LYS A 585 2.55 15.40 7.64
C LYS A 585 2.37 14.21 6.69
N PRO A 586 1.47 14.26 5.71
CA PRO A 586 1.31 13.18 4.74
C PRO A 586 2.45 13.13 3.71
N LEU A 587 2.72 11.93 3.20
CA LEU A 587 3.48 11.70 1.98
C LEU A 587 2.64 12.07 0.74
N GLN A 588 3.28 12.10 -0.44
CA GLN A 588 2.57 12.34 -1.71
C GLN A 588 1.41 11.35 -1.97
N GLY A 589 1.50 10.13 -1.45
CA GLY A 589 0.44 9.10 -1.52
C GLY A 589 -0.64 9.21 -0.42
N GLY A 590 -0.57 10.22 0.46
CA GLY A 590 -1.54 10.46 1.52
C GLY A 590 -1.24 9.76 2.85
N ALA A 591 -0.40 8.74 2.88
CA ALA A 591 0.01 8.08 4.12
C ALA A 591 0.78 9.05 5.04
N ASN A 592 0.45 9.04 6.33
CA ASN A 592 1.10 9.89 7.34
C ASN A 592 1.52 9.11 8.61
N TYR A 593 1.39 7.79 8.54
CA TYR A 593 1.92 6.82 9.48
C TYR A 593 2.53 5.68 8.68
N LEU A 594 3.78 5.32 8.96
CA LEU A 594 4.49 4.26 8.25
C LEU A 594 5.46 3.54 9.20
N ARG A 595 5.40 2.19 9.23
CA ARG A 595 6.32 1.33 9.99
C ARG A 595 6.68 0.10 9.16
N ASN A 596 7.95 -0.29 9.18
CA ASN A 596 8.39 -1.59 8.70
C ASN A 596 8.25 -2.62 9.82
N SER A 597 7.05 -3.02 10.12
CA SER A 597 6.73 -3.85 11.27
C SER A 597 6.78 -5.34 10.99
N VAL A 598 6.82 -5.74 9.71
CA VAL A 598 6.74 -7.14 9.33
C VAL A 598 7.83 -7.49 8.31
N LYS A 599 8.50 -8.63 8.54
CA LYS A 599 9.37 -9.29 7.56
C LYS A 599 8.68 -10.56 7.09
N VAL A 600 8.56 -10.73 5.80
CA VAL A 600 7.92 -11.90 5.21
C VAL A 600 9.00 -12.78 4.59
N VAL A 601 9.04 -14.04 4.99
CA VAL A 601 9.99 -15.03 4.45
C VAL A 601 9.23 -15.95 3.51
N VAL A 602 9.74 -16.13 2.29
CA VAL A 602 9.20 -17.06 1.29
C VAL A 602 10.29 -18.04 0.92
N ASP A 603 10.04 -19.33 1.04
CA ASP A 603 10.95 -20.37 0.58
C ASP A 603 10.98 -20.41 -0.95
N ALA A 604 12.17 -20.33 -1.56
CA ALA A 604 12.31 -20.25 -3.01
C ALA A 604 11.96 -21.58 -3.72
N TYR A 605 11.99 -22.69 -3.00
CA TYR A 605 11.71 -24.02 -3.55
C TYR A 605 10.23 -24.40 -3.45
N ASP A 606 9.63 -24.33 -2.25
CA ASP A 606 8.25 -24.80 -2.04
C ASP A 606 7.22 -23.68 -1.85
N GLY A 607 7.67 -22.41 -1.77
CA GLY A 607 6.79 -21.26 -1.71
C GLY A 607 6.04 -21.10 -0.37
N SER A 608 6.48 -21.78 0.69
CA SER A 608 5.94 -21.56 2.03
C SER A 608 6.22 -20.14 2.49
N VAL A 609 5.24 -19.54 3.20
CA VAL A 609 5.29 -18.13 3.60
C VAL A 609 5.15 -18.02 5.11
N VAL A 610 5.99 -17.18 5.73
CA VAL A 610 5.89 -16.86 7.16
C VAL A 610 6.02 -15.34 7.35
N PHE A 611 5.12 -14.76 8.12
CA PHE A 611 5.11 -13.34 8.46
C PHE A 611 5.66 -13.15 9.87
N TYR A 612 6.78 -12.44 10.02
CA TYR A 612 7.40 -12.16 11.31
C TYR A 612 7.22 -10.69 11.71
N VAL A 613 6.62 -10.45 12.88
CA VAL A 613 6.52 -9.09 13.45
C VAL A 613 7.85 -8.73 14.11
N VAL A 614 8.50 -7.69 13.59
CA VAL A 614 9.78 -7.16 14.09
C VAL A 614 9.56 -5.95 15.01
N ASP A 615 8.57 -5.10 14.75
CA ASP A 615 8.18 -4.03 15.66
C ASP A 615 6.91 -4.39 16.44
N GLN A 616 7.11 -4.93 17.63
CA GLN A 616 6.02 -5.28 18.53
C GLN A 616 5.33 -4.08 19.17
N LYS A 617 5.85 -2.86 19.02
CA LYS A 617 5.24 -1.63 19.55
C LYS A 617 4.26 -1.01 18.56
N ASP A 618 4.35 -1.37 17.29
CA ASP A 618 3.46 -0.84 16.25
C ASP A 618 1.98 -1.18 16.52
N ILE A 619 1.17 -0.15 16.55
CA ILE A 619 -0.26 -0.22 16.85
C ILE A 619 -1.04 -0.94 15.75
N MET A 620 -0.69 -0.68 14.49
CA MET A 620 -1.32 -1.30 13.34
C MET A 620 -1.03 -2.80 13.31
N ALA A 621 0.24 -3.19 13.49
CA ALA A 621 0.63 -4.60 13.53
C ALA A 621 -0.05 -5.34 14.69
N LYS A 622 -0.14 -4.72 15.88
CA LYS A 622 -0.89 -5.28 17.03
C LYS A 622 -2.36 -5.51 16.70
N THR A 623 -3.00 -4.54 16.06
CA THR A 623 -4.42 -4.63 15.69
C THR A 623 -4.63 -5.73 14.66
N TYR A 624 -3.80 -5.81 13.61
CA TYR A 624 -3.87 -6.90 12.64
C TYR A 624 -3.55 -8.27 13.24
N ALA A 625 -2.64 -8.36 14.21
CA ALA A 625 -2.37 -9.60 14.92
C ALA A 625 -3.58 -10.05 15.79
N ALA A 626 -4.33 -9.11 16.37
CA ALA A 626 -5.58 -9.42 17.04
C ALA A 626 -6.69 -9.86 16.07
N ILE A 627 -6.75 -9.26 14.87
CA ILE A 627 -7.68 -9.67 13.82
C ILE A 627 -7.30 -11.05 13.27
N PHE A 628 -6.03 -11.29 12.96
CA PHE A 628 -5.51 -12.50 12.30
C PHE A 628 -4.44 -13.20 13.15
N PRO A 629 -4.80 -13.84 14.26
CA PRO A 629 -3.83 -14.38 15.23
C PRO A 629 -2.96 -15.52 14.69
N THR A 630 -3.37 -16.16 13.60
CA THR A 630 -2.61 -17.25 12.95
C THR A 630 -1.65 -16.77 11.86
N LEU A 631 -1.70 -15.48 11.46
CA LEU A 631 -0.88 -14.94 10.38
C LEU A 631 0.55 -14.65 10.85
N PHE A 632 0.68 -14.00 11.99
CA PHE A 632 1.93 -13.43 12.44
C PHE A 632 2.65 -14.31 13.47
N LYS A 633 3.96 -14.38 13.33
CA LYS A 633 4.87 -14.91 14.35
C LYS A 633 5.76 -13.80 14.91
N PRO A 634 6.15 -13.85 16.17
CA PRO A 634 7.13 -12.88 16.68
C PRO A 634 8.52 -13.14 16.05
N VAL A 635 9.33 -12.09 15.90
CA VAL A 635 10.69 -12.20 15.32
C VAL A 635 11.60 -13.13 16.11
N THR A 636 11.29 -13.36 17.38
CA THR A 636 12.02 -14.33 18.24
C THR A 636 11.88 -15.78 17.77
N GLU A 637 10.83 -16.10 16.99
CA GLU A 637 10.65 -17.41 16.37
C GLU A 637 11.32 -17.51 14.99
N MET A 638 11.87 -16.40 14.45
CA MET A 638 12.61 -16.45 13.20
C MET A 638 13.91 -17.23 13.41
N PRO A 639 14.22 -18.21 12.52
CA PRO A 639 15.50 -18.91 12.56
C PRO A 639 16.67 -17.93 12.54
N ASN A 640 17.71 -18.22 13.33
CA ASN A 640 18.85 -17.32 13.49
C ASN A 640 19.61 -17.10 12.16
N ASP A 641 19.64 -18.09 11.28
CA ASP A 641 20.22 -18.00 9.96
C ASP A 641 19.50 -16.98 9.06
N LEU A 642 18.20 -16.80 9.22
CA LEU A 642 17.43 -15.74 8.53
C LEU A 642 17.50 -14.41 9.29
N ARG A 643 17.44 -14.46 10.63
CA ARG A 643 17.45 -13.25 11.46
C ARG A 643 18.73 -12.43 11.28
N ARG A 644 19.88 -13.07 11.04
CA ARG A 644 21.15 -12.40 10.77
C ARG A 644 21.17 -11.63 9.44
N HIS A 645 20.23 -11.93 8.53
CA HIS A 645 20.15 -11.34 7.19
C HIS A 645 19.03 -10.29 7.06
N ILE A 646 18.21 -10.03 8.11
CA ILE A 646 17.26 -8.93 8.04
C ILE A 646 18.01 -7.60 7.91
N ARG A 647 17.54 -6.74 7.00
CA ARG A 647 18.16 -5.44 6.73
C ARG A 647 17.16 -4.30 6.92
N TYR A 648 17.65 -3.10 7.21
CA TYR A 648 16.79 -1.91 7.26
C TYR A 648 16.43 -1.51 5.82
N PRO A 649 15.14 -1.30 5.46
CA PRO A 649 14.76 -1.06 4.07
C PRO A 649 15.25 0.29 3.55
N ARG A 650 15.79 0.31 2.32
CA ARG A 650 16.22 1.55 1.64
C ARG A 650 15.07 2.54 1.47
N ALA A 651 13.90 2.07 1.00
CA ALA A 651 12.73 2.90 0.78
C ALA A 651 12.26 3.58 2.09
N LEU A 652 12.26 2.85 3.21
CA LEU A 652 11.89 3.42 4.50
C LEU A 652 12.87 4.51 4.94
N LEU A 653 14.19 4.25 4.88
CA LEU A 653 15.19 5.24 5.28
C LEU A 653 15.13 6.49 4.39
N GLN A 654 14.86 6.33 3.10
CA GLN A 654 14.68 7.44 2.17
C GLN A 654 13.47 8.31 2.56
N ILE A 655 12.34 7.70 2.89
CA ILE A 655 11.14 8.41 3.38
C ILE A 655 11.44 9.12 4.71
N GLN A 656 12.08 8.43 5.65
CA GLN A 656 12.46 8.98 6.93
C GLN A 656 13.43 10.16 6.78
N ALA A 657 14.42 10.04 5.90
CA ALA A 657 15.35 11.12 5.59
C ALA A 657 14.64 12.34 4.97
N GLN A 658 13.67 12.12 4.08
CA GLN A 658 12.85 13.20 3.51
C GLN A 658 12.04 13.94 4.59
N MET A 659 11.60 13.27 5.63
CA MET A 659 10.94 13.91 6.76
C MET A 659 11.96 14.53 7.71
N PHE A 660 13.03 13.81 8.03
CA PHE A 660 14.04 14.23 9.00
C PHE A 660 14.78 15.50 8.61
N LYS A 661 15.01 15.75 7.31
CA LYS A 661 15.64 16.99 6.81
C LYS A 661 14.97 18.28 7.31
N THR A 662 13.70 18.23 7.69
CA THR A 662 12.93 19.34 8.26
C THR A 662 12.59 19.10 9.72
N PHE A 663 12.18 17.87 10.07
CA PHE A 663 11.67 17.51 11.39
C PHE A 663 12.76 17.14 12.41
N HIS A 664 14.05 17.29 12.07
CA HIS A 664 15.12 17.30 13.06
C HIS A 664 15.11 18.60 13.87
N MET A 665 14.59 19.70 13.31
CA MET A 665 14.34 20.95 14.03
C MET A 665 13.15 20.74 14.97
N THR A 666 13.42 20.53 16.25
CA THR A 666 12.39 20.29 17.28
C THR A 666 11.87 21.55 17.94
N ASP A 667 12.58 22.66 17.85
CA ASP A 667 12.12 23.96 18.30
C ASP A 667 11.13 24.56 17.29
N PRO A 668 9.91 24.93 17.68
CA PRO A 668 8.90 25.46 16.77
C PRO A 668 9.30 26.76 16.06
N ALA A 669 10.11 27.63 16.68
CA ALA A 669 10.53 28.88 16.06
C ALA A 669 11.60 28.62 14.99
N VAL A 670 12.57 27.77 15.28
CA VAL A 670 13.60 27.32 14.34
C VAL A 670 12.95 26.59 13.16
N PHE A 671 11.95 25.75 13.44
CA PHE A 671 11.16 25.03 12.41
C PHE A 671 10.37 25.98 11.50
N TYR A 672 9.69 26.97 12.10
CA TYR A 672 8.91 27.98 11.36
C TYR A 672 9.78 28.78 10.40
N ASN A 673 10.92 29.25 10.88
CA ASN A 673 11.89 30.04 10.11
C ASN A 673 12.72 29.20 9.14
N LYS A 674 12.71 27.87 9.26
CA LYS A 674 13.56 26.94 8.50
C LYS A 674 15.06 27.27 8.63
N GLU A 675 15.51 27.61 9.83
CA GLU A 675 16.87 28.11 10.07
C GLU A 675 17.95 27.07 9.82
N ASP A 676 17.67 25.79 10.03
CA ASP A 676 18.60 24.68 9.85
C ASP A 676 18.04 23.62 8.89
N LEU A 677 17.50 24.02 7.77
CA LEU A 677 16.94 23.08 6.79
C LEU A 677 18.07 22.28 6.12
N TRP A 678 17.92 20.94 6.11
CA TRP A 678 18.82 20.04 5.40
C TRP A 678 18.24 19.54 4.09
N GLU A 679 19.12 18.98 3.25
CA GLU A 679 18.77 18.33 1.99
C GLU A 679 19.55 17.02 1.86
N VAL A 680 18.96 16.03 1.18
CA VAL A 680 19.70 14.87 0.70
C VAL A 680 20.55 15.33 -0.48
N PRO A 681 21.86 15.19 -0.44
CA PRO A 681 22.72 15.69 -1.51
C PRO A 681 22.44 15.03 -2.85
N SER A 682 22.71 15.77 -3.90
CA SER A 682 22.66 15.25 -5.27
C SER A 682 24.03 15.43 -5.92
N TYR A 683 24.41 14.47 -6.76
CA TYR A 683 25.56 14.59 -7.65
C TYR A 683 25.17 14.05 -9.03
N ARG A 684 25.78 14.58 -10.09
CA ARG A 684 25.45 14.20 -11.49
C ARG A 684 23.94 14.15 -11.76
N GLN A 685 23.19 15.14 -11.25
CA GLN A 685 21.73 15.29 -11.40
C GLN A 685 20.89 14.15 -10.80
N ARG A 686 21.47 13.27 -9.99
CA ARG A 686 20.76 12.22 -9.25
C ARG A 686 20.83 12.54 -7.76
N VAL A 687 19.71 12.41 -7.05
CA VAL A 687 19.66 12.46 -5.59
C VAL A 687 20.34 11.19 -5.06
N MET A 688 21.17 11.33 -4.03
CA MET A 688 21.80 10.15 -3.42
C MET A 688 20.75 9.24 -2.79
N GLU A 689 20.93 7.95 -3.01
CA GLU A 689 20.13 6.91 -2.40
C GLU A 689 20.85 6.31 -1.18
N PRO A 690 20.12 5.80 -0.19
CA PRO A 690 20.72 5.07 0.92
C PRO A 690 21.52 3.86 0.40
N TYR A 691 22.69 3.63 0.98
CA TYR A 691 23.56 2.53 0.60
C TYR A 691 24.04 1.72 1.81
N TYR A 692 24.11 0.41 1.62
CA TYR A 692 24.60 -0.50 2.66
C TYR A 692 26.12 -0.49 2.74
N GLN A 693 26.64 -0.55 3.97
CA GLN A 693 28.06 -0.62 4.24
C GLN A 693 28.33 -1.37 5.55
N ILE A 694 29.30 -2.29 5.52
CA ILE A 694 29.89 -2.81 6.76
C ILE A 694 30.96 -1.83 7.22
N MET A 695 30.74 -1.24 8.37
CA MET A 695 31.73 -0.37 8.98
C MET A 695 31.60 -0.34 10.51
N ARG A 696 32.66 0.14 11.16
CA ARG A 696 32.63 0.43 12.58
C ARG A 696 32.09 1.83 12.80
N LEU A 697 31.00 1.92 13.56
CA LEU A 697 30.42 3.21 13.95
C LEU A 697 31.32 3.92 14.99
N PRO A 698 31.38 5.26 15.01
CA PRO A 698 32.10 6.03 16.01
C PRO A 698 31.73 5.60 17.44
N GLY A 699 32.73 5.35 18.26
CA GLY A 699 32.53 4.89 19.65
C GLY A 699 32.20 3.40 19.80
N HIS A 700 32.04 2.63 18.72
CA HIS A 700 31.78 1.19 18.76
C HIS A 700 33.05 0.37 18.54
N GLN A 701 33.05 -0.88 19.02
CA GLN A 701 34.25 -1.76 18.94
C GLN A 701 34.20 -2.74 17.78
N SER A 702 33.01 -3.08 17.28
CA SER A 702 32.79 -4.05 16.20
C SER A 702 32.19 -3.38 14.96
N GLU A 703 32.47 -3.96 13.81
CA GLU A 703 31.82 -3.61 12.55
C GLU A 703 30.40 -4.13 12.55
N GLU A 704 29.50 -3.34 11.92
CA GLU A 704 28.09 -3.65 11.72
C GLU A 704 27.69 -3.38 10.27
N PHE A 705 26.72 -4.12 9.79
CA PHE A 705 26.05 -3.84 8.53
C PHE A 705 25.02 -2.72 8.77
N ILE A 706 25.20 -1.61 8.11
CA ILE A 706 24.39 -0.41 8.30
C ILE A 706 23.94 0.15 6.96
N LEU A 707 22.85 0.91 6.98
CA LEU A 707 22.36 1.66 5.85
C LEU A 707 22.64 3.16 6.07
N LEU A 708 23.38 3.78 5.16
CA LEU A 708 23.90 5.14 5.27
C LEU A 708 23.21 6.10 4.31
N LEU A 709 23.04 7.36 4.77
CA LEU A 709 22.63 8.48 3.93
C LEU A 709 23.23 9.81 4.45
N PRO A 710 23.98 10.57 3.65
CA PRO A 710 24.49 11.87 4.05
C PRO A 710 23.44 12.99 3.88
N PHE A 711 23.63 14.12 4.59
CA PHE A 711 22.89 15.35 4.46
C PHE A 711 23.81 16.53 4.24
N THR A 712 23.31 17.51 3.48
CA THR A 712 23.91 18.83 3.33
C THR A 712 22.95 19.91 3.84
N PRO A 713 23.42 21.07 4.32
CA PRO A 713 22.53 22.19 4.57
C PRO A 713 21.86 22.62 3.27
N SER A 714 20.63 23.09 3.34
CA SER A 714 19.91 23.56 2.15
C SER A 714 20.71 24.60 1.38
N LYS A 715 20.80 24.44 0.06
CA LYS A 715 21.54 25.32 -0.86
C LYS A 715 23.06 25.41 -0.61
N ARG A 716 23.64 24.41 0.06
CA ARG A 716 25.09 24.32 0.29
C ARG A 716 25.55 22.90 -0.04
N ASP A 717 26.80 22.76 -0.47
CA ASP A 717 27.37 21.50 -0.92
C ASP A 717 28.27 20.81 0.14
N ASN A 718 28.55 21.45 1.29
CA ASN A 718 29.29 20.84 2.38
C ASN A 718 28.40 19.87 3.19
N LEU A 719 29.01 18.85 3.82
CA LEU A 719 28.25 17.92 4.68
C LEU A 719 27.78 18.63 5.97
N ALA A 720 26.52 18.37 6.34
CA ALA A 720 25.93 18.76 7.62
C ALA A 720 25.90 17.57 8.59
N ALA A 721 25.50 16.40 8.08
CA ALA A 721 25.32 15.20 8.88
C ALA A 721 25.35 13.93 7.99
N TRP A 722 25.39 12.77 8.63
CA TRP A 722 25.09 11.50 8.00
C TRP A 722 24.25 10.63 8.94
N MET A 723 23.28 9.96 8.35
CA MET A 723 22.33 9.09 9.04
C MET A 723 22.73 7.64 8.84
N ALA A 724 22.73 6.86 9.91
CA ALA A 724 23.02 5.43 9.91
C ALA A 724 21.87 4.66 10.53
N ALA A 725 21.24 3.79 9.76
CA ALA A 725 20.27 2.80 10.27
C ALA A 725 20.97 1.46 10.45
N ARG A 726 20.94 0.92 11.67
CA ARG A 726 21.63 -0.30 12.08
C ARG A 726 20.82 -1.53 11.68
N CYS A 727 21.50 -2.54 11.13
CA CYS A 727 20.84 -3.76 10.62
C CYS A 727 21.15 -4.99 11.47
N ASP A 728 22.13 -4.95 12.38
CA ASP A 728 22.64 -6.14 13.05
C ASP A 728 22.18 -6.28 14.50
N GLY A 729 21.91 -7.53 14.89
CA GLY A 729 21.72 -7.93 16.26
C GLY A 729 20.58 -7.20 16.98
N ASP A 730 20.82 -6.89 18.24
CA ASP A 730 19.84 -6.21 19.12
C ASP A 730 19.71 -4.71 18.82
N HIS A 731 20.57 -4.20 17.94
CA HIS A 731 20.54 -2.81 17.49
C HIS A 731 19.71 -2.60 16.20
N TYR A 732 19.14 -3.65 15.65
CA TYR A 732 18.30 -3.56 14.45
C TYR A 732 17.23 -2.47 14.59
N GLY A 733 17.15 -1.59 13.58
CA GLY A 733 16.17 -0.49 13.55
C GLY A 733 16.53 0.76 14.32
N GLN A 734 17.65 0.78 15.07
CA GLN A 734 18.19 1.99 15.69
C GLN A 734 18.78 2.89 14.60
N ILE A 735 18.41 4.17 14.63
CA ILE A 735 18.94 5.20 13.72
C ILE A 735 19.78 6.16 14.52
N ILE A 736 21.01 6.41 14.09
CA ILE A 736 21.94 7.39 14.64
C ILE A 736 22.24 8.42 13.55
N VAL A 737 22.25 9.70 13.94
CA VAL A 737 22.63 10.80 13.05
C VAL A 737 23.87 11.48 13.62
N TYR A 738 24.95 11.43 12.87
CA TYR A 738 26.20 12.07 13.22
C TYR A 738 26.27 13.46 12.57
N THR A 739 26.44 14.51 13.38
CA THR A 739 26.44 15.91 12.91
C THR A 739 27.84 16.47 12.85
N PHE A 740 28.17 17.12 11.73
CA PHE A 740 29.46 17.79 11.57
C PHE A 740 29.48 19.19 12.23
N PRO A 741 30.67 19.66 12.73
CA PRO A 741 30.82 21.00 13.26
C PRO A 741 30.51 22.06 12.18
N ARG A 742 29.82 23.12 12.56
CA ARG A 742 29.44 24.20 11.63
C ARG A 742 30.60 25.14 11.28
N ASP A 743 31.64 25.17 12.10
CA ASP A 743 32.85 26.00 11.97
C ASP A 743 33.91 25.34 11.07
N ARG A 744 33.67 24.12 10.58
CA ARG A 744 34.60 23.41 9.71
C ARG A 744 33.95 23.05 8.38
N LEU A 745 34.75 23.15 7.32
CA LEU A 745 34.32 22.72 6.00
C LEU A 745 34.60 21.22 5.78
N VAL A 746 33.54 20.42 5.82
CA VAL A 746 33.60 19.01 5.42
C VAL A 746 32.97 18.90 4.03
N PHE A 747 33.77 18.43 3.06
CA PHE A 747 33.33 18.36 1.67
C PHE A 747 32.16 17.38 1.50
N GLY A 748 31.13 17.84 0.83
CA GLY A 748 29.99 16.99 0.44
C GLY A 748 30.21 16.30 -0.91
N PRO A 749 29.26 15.41 -1.28
CA PRO A 749 29.40 14.54 -2.46
C PRO A 749 29.67 15.30 -3.76
N ARG A 750 28.96 16.41 -3.98
CA ARG A 750 29.13 17.25 -5.18
C ARG A 750 30.53 17.88 -5.26
N GLN A 751 31.07 18.33 -4.12
CA GLN A 751 32.41 18.91 -4.07
C GLN A 751 33.48 17.84 -4.31
N ILE A 752 33.28 16.64 -3.76
CA ILE A 752 34.21 15.52 -3.99
C ILE A 752 34.17 15.05 -5.44
N ASP A 753 32.98 14.89 -6.05
CA ASP A 753 32.85 14.52 -7.46
C ASP A 753 33.53 15.56 -8.38
N ALA A 754 33.33 16.84 -8.10
CA ALA A 754 34.01 17.91 -8.83
C ALA A 754 35.54 17.85 -8.69
N ARG A 755 36.06 17.51 -7.51
CA ARG A 755 37.51 17.32 -7.29
C ARG A 755 38.06 16.12 -8.04
N ILE A 756 37.31 15.02 -8.09
CA ILE A 756 37.68 13.85 -8.89
C ILE A 756 37.76 14.22 -10.37
N ASP A 757 36.80 14.97 -10.90
CA ASP A 757 36.76 15.38 -12.30
C ASP A 757 37.84 16.43 -12.66
N GLN A 758 38.31 17.22 -11.69
CA GLN A 758 39.39 18.19 -11.84
C GLN A 758 40.78 17.58 -11.69
N ASP A 759 40.90 16.36 -11.14
CA ASP A 759 42.19 15.67 -11.09
C ASP A 759 42.70 15.38 -12.49
N ALA A 760 43.88 15.86 -12.83
CA ALA A 760 44.44 15.81 -14.19
C ALA A 760 44.65 14.35 -14.66
N TYR A 761 45.10 13.47 -13.78
CA TYR A 761 45.35 12.08 -14.13
C TYR A 761 44.03 11.34 -14.37
N ILE A 762 43.07 11.46 -13.42
CA ILE A 762 41.76 10.83 -13.53
C ILE A 762 41.01 11.32 -14.76
N SER A 763 40.99 12.63 -15.01
CA SER A 763 40.33 13.22 -16.17
C SER A 763 40.93 12.73 -17.49
N GLN A 764 42.27 12.62 -17.58
CA GLN A 764 42.94 12.04 -18.73
C GLN A 764 42.56 10.58 -18.95
N GLN A 765 42.56 9.74 -17.90
CA GLN A 765 42.21 8.33 -18.01
C GLN A 765 40.76 8.13 -18.44
N LEU A 766 39.84 8.85 -17.84
CA LEU A 766 38.43 8.79 -18.20
C LEU A 766 38.19 9.19 -19.66
N THR A 767 38.92 10.21 -20.13
CA THR A 767 38.86 10.65 -21.54
C THR A 767 39.41 9.55 -22.48
N LEU A 768 40.52 8.92 -22.12
CA LEU A 768 41.10 7.83 -22.93
C LEU A 768 40.18 6.61 -22.98
N TRP A 769 39.59 6.21 -21.87
CA TRP A 769 38.69 5.06 -21.81
C TRP A 769 37.34 5.30 -22.49
N GLY A 770 36.87 6.55 -22.56
CA GLY A 770 35.62 6.92 -23.22
C GLY A 770 35.76 7.20 -24.73
N GLN A 771 36.85 6.77 -25.40
CA GLN A 771 37.08 6.99 -26.84
C GLN A 771 36.73 5.75 -27.68
N HIS A 772 36.52 5.99 -28.99
CA HIS A 772 36.35 4.94 -30.01
C HIS A 772 35.20 3.95 -29.76
N GLY A 773 34.09 4.42 -29.14
CA GLY A 773 32.90 3.60 -28.92
C GLY A 773 32.91 2.82 -27.60
N SER A 774 33.94 3.00 -26.78
CA SER A 774 33.88 2.55 -25.38
C SER A 774 33.26 3.64 -24.49
N ASP A 775 32.60 3.22 -23.43
CA ASP A 775 31.94 4.13 -22.46
C ASP A 775 32.41 3.79 -21.04
N VAL A 776 32.57 4.82 -20.21
CA VAL A 776 32.94 4.68 -18.81
C VAL A 776 31.69 4.86 -17.94
N ILE A 777 31.18 3.76 -17.41
CA ILE A 777 30.08 3.78 -16.46
C ILE A 777 30.66 4.01 -15.05
N ARG A 778 30.45 5.19 -14.50
CA ARG A 778 30.88 5.51 -13.13
C ARG A 778 29.74 5.14 -12.17
N GLY A 779 30.10 4.36 -11.16
CA GLY A 779 29.19 3.96 -10.09
C GLY A 779 28.80 5.13 -9.16
N SER A 780 27.99 4.83 -8.17
CA SER A 780 27.53 5.76 -7.15
C SER A 780 28.68 6.18 -6.24
N LEU A 781 28.79 7.48 -5.95
CA LEU A 781 29.76 7.98 -4.96
C LEU A 781 29.34 7.56 -3.55
N ILE A 782 30.24 6.94 -2.83
CA ILE A 782 30.05 6.49 -1.45
C ILE A 782 30.95 7.32 -0.53
N ILE A 783 30.43 7.79 0.59
CA ILE A 783 31.18 8.49 1.61
C ILE A 783 31.15 7.63 2.86
N VAL A 784 32.33 7.16 3.30
CA VAL A 784 32.49 6.33 4.49
C VAL A 784 33.29 7.13 5.52
N PRO A 785 32.68 7.57 6.63
CA PRO A 785 33.41 8.25 7.70
C PRO A 785 34.29 7.22 8.45
N ILE A 786 35.54 7.61 8.77
CA ILE A 786 36.52 6.80 9.49
C ILE A 786 37.06 7.63 10.65
N GLU A 787 37.10 7.05 11.86
CA GLU A 787 37.73 7.61 13.06
C GLU A 787 39.01 6.91 13.49
#